data_573115a1d73d7c3fb0c9dc845a886418
#
_entry.id   573115a1d73d7c3fb0c9dc845a886418
#
_cell.length_a   1.000
_cell.length_b   1.000
_cell.length_c   1.000
_cell.angle_alpha   90.00
_cell.angle_beta   90.00
_cell.angle_gamma   90.00
#
_symmetry.space_group_name_H-M   'P 1'
#
loop_
_entity.id
_entity.type
_entity.pdbx_description
1 polymer ?
#
loop_
_entity_poly.entity_id
_entity_poly.type
_entity_poly.pdbx_seq_one_letter_code
_entity_poly.pdbx_strand_id
1 'polypeptide(L)'
;MKQLSLMIDLNRCIGCSTCIVACRNYHEIIDHALAMPNEIPYYIRVESRERGVFPDVAVDTWVMPCQHCPDPKCLLSCPETAISKDAETGIVRIDRETCNGCKTIPETMAAEKIKINPCTAHCPAHINIQGYIGLAANGKYKEALALIKAENPFPSICGRVCFHPCETHCNRGEIDEPVSIRALHRFLADLDLKAETRYVPPVKDRKDGKVAIVGSGPAGLTCAYYLAQEGYQVAIFEKAPVPGGMLTLGIPAYRLPRDVIEGEIQVIRDMGVEMKTGVDFGRDVTVAELRGEGYGAFFFGVGSQVCKKIGIDGEDLTGIHPAYGFLMKVNIQAPPSLGKRVVVIGGGNAAFDAARSARRLGAEEVIIAYRRGMEEMPASQAEIQEAEAEGVQIKTLIYPVRFIGKENRVRSVEFIKMRLTDPDESGRKKPEPIPGTEFALDADDVIVTIGQQTDWSCLTSDEGLFRVDPVTLQGRDPDIFAGGDAVTGPRTVIEAIAAGKEAAISIDRYFRGVDLHENRVKDWTYTAKVQKEKFDPARRAPMSLRDPKEREKDFNEVCLGLTEEMARQEAARCQSCGCACIQSCPYGVIQYSFQEKSSHKCDLCFERIHIGKMPVCAEVCLTDAITFGEHELVRQQAEDRGKKILKNLSRESILYVK
;
A
#
# COMPACT_ATOMS: atom_id res chain seq x y z
N MET A 1 -26.53 19.12 -17.64
CA MET A 1 -25.27 19.86 -17.36
C MET A 1 -24.49 19.97 -18.66
N LYS A 2 -24.06 21.17 -19.03
CA LYS A 2 -23.23 21.37 -20.22
C LYS A 2 -21.78 21.18 -19.85
N GLN A 3 -21.29 19.95 -19.99
CA GLN A 3 -19.88 19.65 -19.75
C GLN A 3 -19.03 20.19 -20.90
N LEU A 4 -17.98 20.94 -20.58
CA LEU A 4 -17.05 21.50 -21.56
C LEU A 4 -15.84 20.57 -21.74
N SER A 5 -15.33 20.50 -22.97
CA SER A 5 -14.21 19.64 -23.34
C SER A 5 -13.26 20.29 -24.33
N LEU A 6 -11.99 19.86 -24.25
CA LEU A 6 -10.98 20.04 -25.29
C LEU A 6 -10.84 18.75 -26.09
N MET A 7 -10.83 18.83 -27.41
CA MET A 7 -10.42 17.75 -28.30
C MET A 7 -9.01 18.04 -28.83
N ILE A 8 -8.11 17.07 -28.72
CA ILE A 8 -6.72 17.18 -29.19
C ILE A 8 -6.50 16.15 -30.29
N ASP A 9 -6.32 16.63 -31.51
CA ASP A 9 -6.03 15.80 -32.68
C ASP A 9 -4.52 15.53 -32.77
N LEU A 10 -4.11 14.32 -32.40
CA LEU A 10 -2.71 13.93 -32.34
C LEU A 10 -2.04 13.88 -33.74
N ASN A 11 -2.83 13.69 -34.83
CA ASN A 11 -2.29 13.71 -36.19
C ASN A 11 -1.98 15.14 -36.70
N ARG A 12 -2.62 16.15 -36.09
CA ARG A 12 -2.42 17.56 -36.45
C ARG A 12 -1.44 18.27 -35.52
N CYS A 13 -1.21 17.73 -34.33
CA CYS A 13 -0.28 18.30 -33.35
C CYS A 13 1.17 18.03 -33.78
N ILE A 14 1.89 19.09 -34.10
CA ILE A 14 3.31 19.05 -34.53
C ILE A 14 4.29 19.30 -33.39
N GLY A 15 3.83 19.37 -32.13
CA GLY A 15 4.69 19.59 -30.96
C GLY A 15 5.34 20.98 -30.88
N CYS A 16 4.81 21.98 -31.58
CA CYS A 16 5.40 23.33 -31.68
C CYS A 16 5.44 24.13 -30.38
N SER A 17 4.82 23.64 -29.31
CA SER A 17 4.76 24.28 -27.98
C SER A 17 4.08 25.65 -27.92
N THR A 18 3.48 26.13 -29.01
CA THR A 18 2.79 27.44 -29.05
C THR A 18 1.67 27.54 -28.00
N CYS A 19 0.93 26.44 -27.76
CA CYS A 19 -0.10 26.38 -26.74
C CYS A 19 0.45 26.59 -25.32
N ILE A 20 1.67 26.11 -25.04
CA ILE A 20 2.36 26.32 -23.76
C ILE A 20 2.72 27.79 -23.61
N VAL A 21 3.33 28.38 -24.61
CA VAL A 21 3.76 29.79 -24.61
C VAL A 21 2.54 30.71 -24.44
N ALA A 22 1.46 30.45 -25.18
CA ALA A 22 0.24 31.24 -25.09
C ALA A 22 -0.44 31.12 -23.72
N CYS A 23 -0.48 29.91 -23.14
CA CYS A 23 -1.01 29.68 -21.81
C CYS A 23 -0.18 30.43 -20.74
N ARG A 24 1.13 30.41 -20.87
CA ARG A 24 2.05 31.16 -19.99
C ARG A 24 1.81 32.65 -20.09
N ASN A 25 1.73 33.20 -21.32
CA ASN A 25 1.49 34.63 -21.55
C ASN A 25 0.16 35.07 -20.96
N TYR A 26 -0.90 34.29 -21.15
CA TYR A 26 -2.22 34.62 -20.64
C TYR A 26 -2.28 34.66 -19.11
N HIS A 27 -1.54 33.76 -18.45
CA HIS A 27 -1.51 33.66 -16.99
C HIS A 27 -0.37 34.50 -16.35
N GLU A 28 0.25 35.42 -17.10
CA GLU A 28 1.32 36.33 -16.63
C GLU A 28 2.56 35.63 -16.04
N ILE A 29 2.83 34.38 -16.49
CA ILE A 29 3.92 33.56 -15.95
C ILE A 29 5.30 33.96 -16.54
N ILE A 30 5.32 34.90 -17.50
CA ILE A 30 6.51 35.20 -18.32
C ILE A 30 7.51 36.16 -17.65
N ASP A 31 7.08 37.09 -16.84
CA ASP A 31 7.96 38.11 -16.25
C ASP A 31 9.11 37.54 -15.40
N HIS A 32 8.99 36.27 -15.04
CA HIS A 32 9.99 35.55 -14.25
C HIS A 32 10.84 34.54 -15.03
N ALA A 33 10.51 34.34 -16.34
CA ALA A 33 11.18 33.34 -17.20
C ALA A 33 12.65 33.62 -17.51
N LEU A 34 13.07 34.88 -17.39
CA LEU A 34 14.43 35.30 -17.72
C LEU A 34 15.46 34.95 -16.64
N ALA A 35 15.02 34.64 -15.41
CA ALA A 35 15.93 34.37 -14.30
C ALA A 35 16.31 32.88 -14.16
N MET A 36 15.36 31.95 -14.38
CA MET A 36 15.62 30.51 -14.21
C MET A 36 14.71 29.64 -15.12
N PRO A 37 15.19 29.18 -16.28
CA PRO A 37 14.38 28.48 -17.29
C PRO A 37 13.71 27.17 -16.84
N ASN A 38 14.21 26.53 -15.80
CA ASN A 38 13.73 25.21 -15.31
C ASN A 38 12.70 25.29 -14.17
N GLU A 39 12.38 26.48 -13.68
CA GLU A 39 11.53 26.67 -12.48
C GLU A 39 10.14 27.22 -12.77
N ILE A 40 9.78 27.40 -14.04
CA ILE A 40 8.53 28.05 -14.41
C ILE A 40 7.42 27.02 -14.48
N PRO A 41 6.35 27.16 -13.66
CA PRO A 41 5.18 26.28 -13.79
C PRO A 41 4.53 26.47 -15.16
N TYR A 42 4.12 25.38 -15.78
CA TYR A 42 3.30 25.40 -16.98
C TYR A 42 2.01 24.61 -16.73
N TYR A 43 0.88 25.16 -17.17
CA TYR A 43 -0.42 24.56 -16.99
C TYR A 43 -0.73 23.47 -18.02
N ILE A 44 0.06 23.41 -19.07
CA ILE A 44 -0.02 22.43 -20.15
C ILE A 44 1.35 21.78 -20.30
N ARG A 45 1.39 20.44 -20.24
CA ARG A 45 2.58 19.62 -20.45
C ARG A 45 2.57 19.07 -21.88
N VAL A 46 3.71 19.06 -22.55
CA VAL A 46 3.89 18.37 -23.84
C VAL A 46 4.89 17.26 -23.64
N GLU A 47 4.49 16.04 -23.98
CA GLU A 47 5.35 14.86 -24.00
C GLU A 47 5.49 14.36 -25.43
N SER A 48 6.70 13.95 -25.80
CA SER A 48 6.98 13.30 -27.09
C SER A 48 7.58 11.93 -26.85
N ARG A 49 7.14 10.94 -27.64
CA ARG A 49 7.70 9.59 -27.63
C ARG A 49 8.07 9.17 -29.04
N GLU A 50 9.26 8.63 -29.19
CA GLU A 50 9.69 7.99 -30.41
C GLU A 50 9.13 6.56 -30.50
N ARG A 51 8.66 6.20 -31.69
CA ARG A 51 8.21 4.84 -32.03
C ARG A 51 8.95 4.35 -33.26
N GLY A 52 9.23 3.06 -33.32
CA GLY A 52 9.92 2.42 -34.42
C GLY A 52 11.43 2.29 -34.20
N VAL A 53 12.11 1.81 -35.24
CA VAL A 53 13.54 1.62 -35.26
C VAL A 53 14.07 2.31 -36.51
N PHE A 54 15.22 3.00 -36.41
CA PHE A 54 15.82 3.66 -37.55
C PHE A 54 15.95 2.70 -38.77
N PRO A 55 15.57 3.11 -40.01
CA PRO A 55 15.20 4.47 -40.41
C PRO A 55 13.72 4.86 -40.23
N ASP A 56 12.84 3.95 -39.80
CA ASP A 56 11.41 4.18 -39.72
C ASP A 56 11.02 4.61 -38.28
N VAL A 57 11.45 5.80 -37.89
CA VAL A 57 11.11 6.40 -36.59
C VAL A 57 10.00 7.41 -36.74
N ALA A 58 8.94 7.25 -35.96
CA ALA A 58 7.86 8.22 -35.80
C ALA A 58 7.86 8.82 -34.38
N VAL A 59 7.54 10.11 -34.27
CA VAL A 59 7.41 10.81 -32.97
C VAL A 59 5.93 11.10 -32.73
N ASP A 60 5.38 10.53 -31.64
CA ASP A 60 4.05 10.90 -31.16
C ASP A 60 4.20 12.02 -30.11
N THR A 61 3.45 13.10 -30.26
CA THR A 61 3.46 14.22 -29.32
C THR A 61 2.10 14.36 -28.66
N TRP A 62 2.09 14.43 -27.31
CA TRP A 62 0.87 14.62 -26.51
C TRP A 62 0.92 15.95 -25.78
N VAL A 63 -0.17 16.72 -25.91
CA VAL A 63 -0.42 17.92 -25.12
C VAL A 63 -1.30 17.52 -23.95
N MET A 64 -0.80 17.64 -22.73
CA MET A 64 -1.50 17.21 -21.51
C MET A 64 -1.87 18.39 -20.62
N PRO A 65 -3.07 18.97 -20.76
CA PRO A 65 -3.67 19.88 -19.77
C PRO A 65 -4.25 19.11 -18.58
N CYS A 66 -4.74 19.82 -17.56
CA CYS A 66 -5.55 19.19 -16.51
C CYS A 66 -6.78 18.49 -17.11
N GLN A 67 -7.03 17.24 -16.67
CA GLN A 67 -8.11 16.40 -17.21
C GLN A 67 -9.49 16.73 -16.63
N HIS A 68 -9.57 17.59 -15.61
CA HIS A 68 -10.81 17.95 -14.91
C HIS A 68 -11.68 16.73 -14.56
N CYS A 69 -11.06 15.74 -13.93
CA CYS A 69 -11.64 14.41 -13.66
C CYS A 69 -13.07 14.49 -13.11
N PRO A 70 -13.95 13.52 -13.43
CA PRO A 70 -15.28 13.40 -12.82
C PRO A 70 -15.21 13.37 -11.30
N ASP A 71 -14.30 12.56 -10.78
CA ASP A 71 -13.95 12.43 -9.37
C ASP A 71 -12.50 12.88 -9.14
N PRO A 72 -12.25 14.18 -8.87
CA PRO A 72 -10.89 14.70 -8.82
C PRO A 72 -10.22 14.37 -7.49
N LYS A 73 -9.34 13.39 -7.47
CA LYS A 73 -8.55 12.99 -6.28
C LYS A 73 -7.77 14.16 -5.66
N CYS A 74 -7.34 15.11 -6.48
CA CYS A 74 -6.67 16.33 -5.99
C CYS A 74 -7.58 17.19 -5.11
N LEU A 75 -8.89 17.26 -5.40
CA LEU A 75 -9.87 17.94 -4.58
C LEU A 75 -10.02 17.27 -3.22
N LEU A 76 -10.16 15.93 -3.23
CA LEU A 76 -10.26 15.14 -2.00
C LEU A 76 -9.02 15.26 -1.12
N SER A 77 -7.85 15.43 -1.74
CA SER A 77 -6.56 15.47 -1.04
C SER A 77 -6.16 16.84 -0.52
N CYS A 78 -6.88 17.92 -0.88
CA CYS A 78 -6.53 19.27 -0.48
C CYS A 78 -7.00 19.56 0.96
N PRO A 79 -6.08 19.69 1.95
CA PRO A 79 -6.47 19.93 3.34
C PRO A 79 -7.10 21.30 3.55
N GLU A 80 -6.69 22.30 2.78
CA GLU A 80 -7.18 23.69 2.88
C GLU A 80 -8.49 23.93 2.12
N THR A 81 -9.03 22.91 1.40
CA THR A 81 -10.18 23.06 0.51
C THR A 81 -10.01 24.11 -0.59
N ALA A 82 -8.78 24.41 -0.94
CA ALA A 82 -8.46 25.36 -2.01
C ALA A 82 -8.80 24.82 -3.41
N ILE A 83 -9.16 23.53 -3.54
CA ILE A 83 -9.55 22.93 -4.83
C ILE A 83 -11.07 22.73 -4.83
N SER A 84 -11.72 23.20 -5.87
CA SER A 84 -13.16 23.07 -6.09
C SER A 84 -13.44 22.54 -7.50
N LYS A 85 -14.61 21.94 -7.69
CA LYS A 85 -15.14 21.56 -9.01
C LYS A 85 -16.41 22.36 -9.25
N ASP A 86 -16.43 23.10 -10.35
CA ASP A 86 -17.60 23.85 -10.75
C ASP A 86 -18.73 22.89 -11.17
N ALA A 87 -19.92 23.10 -10.63
CA ALA A 87 -21.05 22.18 -10.81
C ALA A 87 -21.69 22.26 -12.22
N GLU A 88 -21.56 23.40 -12.90
CA GLU A 88 -22.16 23.61 -14.22
C GLU A 88 -21.23 23.17 -15.36
N THR A 89 -19.95 23.53 -15.24
CA THR A 89 -18.95 23.31 -16.29
C THR A 89 -18.10 22.06 -16.07
N GLY A 90 -18.08 21.50 -14.87
CA GLY A 90 -17.22 20.39 -14.48
C GLY A 90 -15.74 20.78 -14.33
N ILE A 91 -15.39 22.06 -14.43
CA ILE A 91 -14.01 22.54 -14.36
C ILE A 91 -13.50 22.48 -12.92
N VAL A 92 -12.37 21.82 -12.72
CA VAL A 92 -11.67 21.79 -11.43
C VAL A 92 -10.75 23.00 -11.34
N ARG A 93 -10.81 23.76 -10.25
CA ARG A 93 -10.06 25.00 -10.02
C ARG A 93 -9.24 24.92 -8.74
N ILE A 94 -8.18 25.72 -8.65
CA ILE A 94 -7.44 25.98 -7.41
C ILE A 94 -7.65 27.47 -7.09
N ASP A 95 -8.21 27.73 -5.90
CA ASP A 95 -8.25 29.06 -5.34
C ASP A 95 -6.88 29.42 -4.77
N ARG A 96 -6.24 30.40 -5.39
CA ARG A 96 -4.86 30.82 -5.05
C ARG A 96 -4.77 31.57 -3.73
N GLU A 97 -5.83 32.23 -3.30
CA GLU A 97 -5.87 32.92 -2.02
C GLU A 97 -5.96 31.93 -0.86
N THR A 98 -6.75 30.90 -1.02
CA THR A 98 -6.90 29.80 -0.04
C THR A 98 -5.74 28.82 -0.09
N CYS A 99 -5.10 28.64 -1.25
CA CYS A 99 -3.98 27.72 -1.42
C CYS A 99 -2.70 28.25 -0.77
N ASN A 100 -2.32 27.69 0.38
CA ASN A 100 -1.08 28.04 1.10
C ASN A 100 0.11 27.15 0.72
N GLY A 101 -0.01 26.34 -0.35
CA GLY A 101 1.02 25.41 -0.78
C GLY A 101 1.37 24.34 0.25
N CYS A 102 0.42 23.99 1.15
CA CYS A 102 0.63 23.08 2.27
C CYS A 102 1.78 23.51 3.21
N LYS A 103 1.96 24.80 3.39
CA LYS A 103 2.81 25.54 4.36
C LYS A 103 4.32 25.29 4.34
N THR A 104 4.86 24.29 3.65
CA THR A 104 6.22 23.84 3.94
C THR A 104 7.05 23.32 2.78
N ILE A 105 6.86 23.83 1.57
CA ILE A 105 7.85 23.56 0.52
C ILE A 105 8.99 24.57 0.71
N PRO A 106 10.21 24.11 1.12
CA PRO A 106 11.33 25.01 1.36
C PRO A 106 11.78 25.72 0.07
N GLU A 107 12.16 26.98 0.16
CA GLU A 107 12.73 27.75 -0.99
C GLU A 107 13.98 27.09 -1.59
N THR A 108 14.68 26.25 -0.78
CA THR A 108 15.85 25.47 -1.24
C THR A 108 15.51 24.26 -2.12
N MET A 109 14.23 23.93 -2.30
CA MET A 109 13.78 22.83 -3.15
C MET A 109 13.55 23.21 -4.62
N ALA A 110 13.81 24.46 -4.97
CA ALA A 110 13.59 24.99 -6.32
C ALA A 110 14.38 24.28 -7.44
N ALA A 111 15.47 23.60 -7.09
CA ALA A 111 16.38 22.98 -8.08
C ALA A 111 16.12 21.49 -8.34
N GLU A 112 15.30 20.78 -7.56
CA GLU A 112 15.12 19.34 -7.68
C GLU A 112 13.66 18.94 -7.89
N LYS A 113 13.42 18.03 -8.83
CA LYS A 113 12.08 17.49 -9.15
C LYS A 113 11.51 16.72 -7.95
N ILE A 114 10.74 17.41 -7.08
CA ILE A 114 10.03 16.73 -6.01
C ILE A 114 8.88 15.95 -6.63
N LYS A 115 9.01 14.64 -6.63
CA LYS A 115 7.95 13.77 -7.12
C LYS A 115 7.01 13.32 -6.03
N ILE A 116 7.53 13.08 -4.79
CA ILE A 116 6.76 12.48 -3.68
C ILE A 116 7.43 12.76 -2.32
N ASN A 117 6.65 12.81 -1.24
CA ASN A 117 7.18 12.94 0.12
C ASN A 117 7.78 11.64 0.64
N PRO A 118 8.76 11.69 1.59
CA PRO A 118 9.46 10.49 2.06
C PRO A 118 8.54 9.41 2.62
N CYS A 119 7.55 9.78 3.43
CA CYS A 119 6.63 8.81 4.03
C CYS A 119 5.81 8.04 2.99
N THR A 120 5.35 8.69 1.92
CA THR A 120 4.66 8.03 0.80
C THR A 120 5.62 7.22 -0.05
N ALA A 121 6.85 7.71 -0.30
CA ALA A 121 7.86 7.00 -1.08
C ALA A 121 8.25 5.66 -0.46
N HIS A 122 8.38 5.61 0.87
CA HIS A 122 8.75 4.41 1.60
C HIS A 122 7.56 3.53 2.02
N CYS A 123 6.33 3.97 1.75
CA CYS A 123 5.16 3.11 1.91
C CYS A 123 5.06 2.16 0.69
N PRO A 124 5.11 0.82 0.86
CA PRO A 124 4.99 -0.11 -0.25
C PRO A 124 3.72 0.08 -1.10
N ALA A 125 2.60 0.47 -0.48
CA ALA A 125 1.34 0.77 -1.17
C ALA A 125 1.25 2.22 -1.67
N HIS A 126 2.26 3.07 -1.44
CA HIS A 126 2.32 4.47 -1.82
C HIS A 126 1.11 5.31 -1.40
N ILE A 127 0.60 5.05 -0.18
CA ILE A 127 -0.54 5.80 0.38
C ILE A 127 -0.20 7.28 0.44
N ASN A 128 -1.15 8.14 0.08
CA ASN A 128 -0.99 9.61 0.23
C ASN A 128 -1.07 10.02 1.72
N ILE A 129 0.03 9.75 2.44
CA ILE A 129 0.11 9.90 3.89
C ILE A 129 -0.04 11.35 4.30
N GLN A 130 0.65 12.27 3.64
CA GLN A 130 0.54 13.69 3.93
C GLN A 130 -0.89 14.19 3.73
N GLY A 131 -1.55 13.75 2.67
CA GLY A 131 -2.91 14.17 2.35
C GLY A 131 -3.89 13.80 3.46
N TYR A 132 -3.93 12.52 3.88
CA TYR A 132 -4.87 12.13 4.92
C TYR A 132 -4.53 12.70 6.30
N ILE A 133 -3.25 12.91 6.62
CA ILE A 133 -2.86 13.56 7.89
C ILE A 133 -3.29 15.02 7.89
N GLY A 134 -3.11 15.75 6.78
CA GLY A 134 -3.59 17.12 6.65
C GLY A 134 -5.11 17.24 6.79
N LEU A 135 -5.86 16.33 6.18
CA LEU A 135 -7.31 16.24 6.32
C LEU A 135 -7.71 15.93 7.78
N ALA A 136 -7.01 15.00 8.44
CA ALA A 136 -7.26 14.67 9.84
C ALA A 136 -6.99 15.85 10.79
N ALA A 137 -5.91 16.62 10.56
CA ALA A 137 -5.60 17.82 11.33
C ALA A 137 -6.74 18.86 11.28
N ASN A 138 -7.45 18.92 10.14
CA ASN A 138 -8.59 19.82 9.91
C ASN A 138 -9.96 19.18 10.26
N GLY A 139 -9.99 18.00 10.91
CA GLY A 139 -11.22 17.33 11.31
C GLY A 139 -12.02 16.68 10.18
N LYS A 140 -11.45 16.56 8.98
CA LYS A 140 -12.08 15.97 7.78
C LYS A 140 -11.81 14.46 7.72
N TYR A 141 -12.37 13.72 8.68
CA TYR A 141 -12.03 12.32 8.89
C TYR A 141 -12.56 11.38 7.81
N LYS A 142 -13.75 11.68 7.25
CA LYS A 142 -14.35 10.87 6.17
C LYS A 142 -13.53 10.97 4.89
N GLU A 143 -13.12 12.17 4.52
CA GLU A 143 -12.27 12.44 3.36
C GLU A 143 -10.87 11.83 3.56
N ALA A 144 -10.33 11.92 4.77
CA ALA A 144 -9.05 11.30 5.11
C ALA A 144 -9.11 9.78 4.94
N LEU A 145 -10.17 9.13 5.41
CA LEU A 145 -10.39 7.70 5.24
C LEU A 145 -10.57 7.31 3.76
N ALA A 146 -11.37 8.05 3.01
CA ALA A 146 -11.55 7.80 1.58
C ALA A 146 -10.21 7.86 0.82
N LEU A 147 -9.35 8.82 1.18
CA LEU A 147 -8.00 8.94 0.61
C LEU A 147 -7.10 7.74 0.97
N ILE A 148 -7.22 7.22 2.19
CA ILE A 148 -6.50 5.99 2.57
C ILE A 148 -7.03 4.80 1.76
N LYS A 149 -8.35 4.59 1.72
CA LYS A 149 -8.98 3.44 1.05
C LYS A 149 -8.80 3.45 -0.46
N ALA A 150 -8.46 4.58 -1.06
CA ALA A 150 -8.06 4.65 -2.47
C ALA A 150 -6.77 3.86 -2.78
N GLU A 151 -5.87 3.70 -1.78
CA GLU A 151 -4.57 3.06 -1.94
C GLU A 151 -4.36 1.84 -1.03
N ASN A 152 -5.22 1.66 -0.02
CA ASN A 152 -5.14 0.57 0.96
C ASN A 152 -6.55 0.17 1.42
N PRO A 153 -7.04 -1.04 1.07
CA PRO A 153 -8.37 -1.51 1.45
C PRO A 153 -8.52 -1.85 2.94
N PHE A 154 -7.40 -2.00 3.68
CA PHE A 154 -7.35 -2.49 5.05
C PHE A 154 -6.78 -1.47 6.05
N PRO A 155 -7.38 -0.28 6.17
CA PRO A 155 -6.85 0.74 7.05
C PRO A 155 -6.86 0.32 8.53
N SER A 156 -7.88 -0.39 9.00
CA SER A 156 -7.98 -0.85 10.39
C SER A 156 -6.92 -1.89 10.74
N ILE A 157 -6.62 -2.79 9.80
CA ILE A 157 -5.60 -3.82 9.94
C ILE A 157 -4.21 -3.20 9.94
N CYS A 158 -3.89 -2.36 8.93
CA CYS A 158 -2.59 -1.69 8.84
C CYS A 158 -2.34 -0.76 10.03
N GLY A 159 -3.36 -0.07 10.54
CA GLY A 159 -3.27 0.76 11.74
C GLY A 159 -2.85 -0.01 13.00
N ARG A 160 -3.04 -1.35 13.01
CA ARG A 160 -2.68 -2.24 14.13
C ARG A 160 -1.36 -2.97 13.93
N VAL A 161 -1.11 -3.51 12.73
CA VAL A 161 0.00 -4.47 12.53
C VAL A 161 1.06 -4.02 11.54
N CYS A 162 0.93 -2.84 10.90
CA CYS A 162 1.94 -2.34 9.97
C CYS A 162 3.25 -2.00 10.69
N PHE A 163 4.40 -2.36 10.08
CA PHE A 163 5.76 -2.00 10.54
C PHE A 163 6.12 -0.53 10.33
N HIS A 164 5.24 0.24 9.71
CA HIS A 164 5.32 1.69 9.51
C HIS A 164 6.67 2.22 8.98
N PRO A 165 7.20 1.72 7.86
CA PRO A 165 8.46 2.23 7.28
C PRO A 165 8.36 3.72 6.94
N CYS A 166 7.16 4.25 6.74
CA CYS A 166 6.88 5.66 6.58
C CYS A 166 7.29 6.51 7.79
N GLU A 167 7.19 5.99 9.01
CA GLU A 167 7.62 6.70 10.23
C GLU A 167 9.14 6.74 10.33
N THR A 168 9.84 5.65 9.99
CA THR A 168 11.31 5.58 9.97
C THR A 168 11.92 6.62 9.04
N HIS A 169 11.22 6.99 7.96
CA HIS A 169 11.66 7.98 6.98
C HIS A 169 10.92 9.32 7.09
N CYS A 170 10.25 9.56 8.21
CA CYS A 170 9.54 10.81 8.43
C CYS A 170 10.53 11.94 8.78
N ASN A 171 10.54 13.01 7.97
CA ASN A 171 11.42 14.17 8.19
C ASN A 171 11.23 14.84 9.56
N ARG A 172 10.07 14.68 10.19
CA ARG A 172 9.84 15.19 11.55
C ARG A 172 10.82 14.59 12.55
N GLY A 173 11.28 13.35 12.33
CA GLY A 173 12.30 12.68 13.14
C GLY A 173 13.65 13.39 13.20
N GLU A 174 13.93 14.34 12.29
CA GLU A 174 15.14 15.17 12.35
C GLU A 174 15.02 16.35 13.35
N ILE A 175 13.80 16.66 13.81
CA ILE A 175 13.52 17.77 14.75
C ILE A 175 13.36 17.23 16.16
N ASP A 176 12.44 16.24 16.28
CA ASP A 176 12.08 15.64 17.57
C ASP A 176 11.80 14.12 17.39
N GLU A 177 10.55 13.73 17.11
CA GLU A 177 10.14 12.35 16.90
C GLU A 177 9.29 12.26 15.62
N PRO A 178 9.37 11.15 14.84
CA PRO A 178 8.49 10.93 13.70
C PRO A 178 7.02 11.09 14.06
N VAL A 179 6.20 11.57 13.14
CA VAL A 179 4.73 11.59 13.32
C VAL A 179 4.22 10.16 13.51
N SER A 180 3.29 9.96 14.44
CA SER A 180 2.63 8.66 14.70
C SER A 180 1.66 8.28 13.58
N ILE A 181 2.20 8.04 12.38
CA ILE A 181 1.45 7.82 11.14
C ILE A 181 0.53 6.61 11.27
N ARG A 182 1.04 5.49 11.82
CA ARG A 182 0.26 4.28 12.05
C ARG A 182 -0.89 4.50 13.04
N ALA A 183 -0.65 5.27 14.09
CA ALA A 183 -1.68 5.57 15.08
C ALA A 183 -2.79 6.46 14.51
N LEU A 184 -2.44 7.45 13.69
CA LEU A 184 -3.41 8.29 12.97
C LEU A 184 -4.21 7.48 11.95
N HIS A 185 -3.56 6.59 11.22
CA HIS A 185 -4.20 5.67 10.28
C HIS A 185 -5.24 4.80 11.00
N ARG A 186 -4.87 4.22 12.16
CA ARG A 186 -5.77 3.46 13.01
C ARG A 186 -6.94 4.30 13.51
N PHE A 187 -6.69 5.50 14.03
CA PHE A 187 -7.73 6.39 14.53
C PHE A 187 -8.83 6.64 13.48
N LEU A 188 -8.42 6.99 12.25
CA LEU A 188 -9.36 7.22 11.15
C LEU A 188 -10.16 5.96 10.78
N ALA A 189 -9.50 4.82 10.78
CA ALA A 189 -10.14 3.54 10.47
C ALA A 189 -11.10 3.09 11.58
N ASP A 190 -10.76 3.31 12.85
CA ASP A 190 -11.60 2.96 14.00
C ASP A 190 -12.87 3.83 14.06
N LEU A 191 -12.84 5.07 13.53
CA LEU A 191 -14.06 5.87 13.36
C LEU A 191 -15.02 5.23 12.35
N ASP A 192 -14.51 4.70 11.25
CA ASP A 192 -15.31 3.99 10.23
C ASP A 192 -15.85 2.65 10.77
N LEU A 193 -15.03 1.90 11.53
CA LEU A 193 -15.45 0.65 12.16
C LEU A 193 -16.63 0.82 13.12
N LYS A 194 -16.69 1.97 13.79
CA LYS A 194 -17.74 2.33 14.76
C LYS A 194 -18.93 3.05 14.14
N ALA A 195 -18.85 3.43 12.86
CA ALA A 195 -19.92 4.13 12.17
C ALA A 195 -21.10 3.19 11.91
N GLU A 196 -22.32 3.72 11.98
CA GLU A 196 -23.54 2.97 11.61
C GLU A 196 -23.49 2.47 10.15
N THR A 197 -22.90 3.28 9.27
CA THR A 197 -22.68 2.92 7.86
C THR A 197 -21.20 3.09 7.53
N ARG A 198 -20.57 2.00 7.14
CA ARG A 198 -19.17 1.98 6.74
C ARG A 198 -18.96 2.58 5.35
N TYR A 199 -17.79 3.14 5.15
CA TYR A 199 -17.39 3.60 3.82
C TYR A 199 -17.09 2.40 2.91
N VAL A 200 -17.94 2.23 1.90
CA VAL A 200 -17.73 1.31 0.77
C VAL A 200 -17.35 2.16 -0.44
N PRO A 201 -16.23 1.89 -1.12
CA PRO A 201 -15.85 2.65 -2.30
C PRO A 201 -16.85 2.43 -3.44
N PRO A 202 -17.03 3.43 -4.32
CA PRO A 202 -17.89 3.28 -5.48
C PRO A 202 -17.34 2.20 -6.42
N VAL A 203 -18.22 1.33 -6.91
CA VAL A 203 -17.92 0.31 -7.91
C VAL A 203 -18.31 0.86 -9.29
N LYS A 204 -17.41 0.73 -10.27
CA LYS A 204 -17.66 1.14 -11.65
C LYS A 204 -18.67 0.22 -12.33
N ASP A 205 -19.20 0.66 -13.45
CA ASP A 205 -20.09 -0.17 -14.29
C ASP A 205 -19.45 -1.53 -14.59
N ARG A 206 -20.31 -2.56 -14.66
CA ARG A 206 -19.88 -3.93 -14.88
C ARG A 206 -19.08 -4.05 -16.17
N LYS A 207 -17.90 -4.64 -16.08
CA LYS A 207 -17.03 -4.99 -17.20
C LYS A 207 -17.18 -6.47 -17.55
N ASP A 208 -16.93 -6.80 -18.81
CA ASP A 208 -16.71 -8.17 -19.22
C ASP A 208 -15.38 -8.67 -18.63
N GLY A 209 -15.41 -9.87 -18.07
CA GLY A 209 -14.26 -10.51 -17.45
C GLY A 209 -14.58 -11.05 -16.06
N LYS A 210 -14.16 -12.30 -15.84
CA LYS A 210 -14.34 -13.02 -14.59
C LYS A 210 -12.98 -13.45 -14.07
N VAL A 211 -12.68 -13.14 -12.81
CA VAL A 211 -11.37 -13.38 -12.19
C VAL A 211 -11.48 -14.34 -11.03
N ALA A 212 -10.65 -15.38 -11.04
CA ALA A 212 -10.48 -16.30 -9.93
C ALA A 212 -9.26 -15.90 -9.10
N ILE A 213 -9.46 -15.76 -7.80
CA ILE A 213 -8.39 -15.48 -6.85
C ILE A 213 -8.22 -16.67 -5.92
N VAL A 214 -7.01 -17.19 -5.82
CA VAL A 214 -6.67 -18.33 -4.97
C VAL A 214 -5.93 -17.84 -3.73
N GLY A 215 -6.60 -17.98 -2.58
CA GLY A 215 -6.16 -17.48 -1.28
C GLY A 215 -6.77 -16.13 -0.90
N SER A 216 -7.34 -16.09 0.30
CA SER A 216 -7.98 -14.91 0.90
C SER A 216 -7.06 -14.15 1.88
N GLY A 217 -5.75 -14.28 1.73
CA GLY A 217 -4.78 -13.47 2.46
C GLY A 217 -4.79 -11.99 2.01
N PRO A 218 -3.96 -11.12 2.62
CA PRO A 218 -3.95 -9.68 2.29
C PRO A 218 -3.78 -9.39 0.80
N ALA A 219 -2.93 -10.14 0.09
CA ALA A 219 -2.71 -9.96 -1.35
C ALA A 219 -3.96 -10.30 -2.17
N GLY A 220 -4.58 -11.47 -1.91
CA GLY A 220 -5.79 -11.92 -2.62
C GLY A 220 -6.98 -11.00 -2.38
N LEU A 221 -7.25 -10.66 -1.12
CA LEU A 221 -8.31 -9.72 -0.75
C LEU A 221 -8.11 -8.34 -1.37
N THR A 222 -6.87 -7.84 -1.43
CA THR A 222 -6.56 -6.54 -2.07
C THR A 222 -6.77 -6.60 -3.58
N CYS A 223 -6.33 -7.67 -4.23
CA CYS A 223 -6.56 -7.87 -5.67
C CYS A 223 -8.07 -7.89 -5.97
N ALA A 224 -8.84 -8.61 -5.15
CA ALA A 224 -10.30 -8.66 -5.26
C ALA A 224 -10.95 -7.27 -5.11
N TYR A 225 -10.53 -6.51 -4.11
CA TYR A 225 -11.04 -5.16 -3.85
C TYR A 225 -10.88 -4.23 -5.06
N TYR A 226 -9.68 -4.14 -5.64
CA TYR A 226 -9.44 -3.25 -6.77
C TYR A 226 -10.10 -3.74 -8.07
N LEU A 227 -10.15 -5.05 -8.30
CA LEU A 227 -10.85 -5.61 -9.46
C LEU A 227 -12.37 -5.44 -9.36
N ALA A 228 -12.95 -5.63 -8.17
CA ALA A 228 -14.37 -5.34 -7.94
C ALA A 228 -14.68 -3.86 -8.12
N GLN A 229 -13.81 -2.96 -7.62
CA GLN A 229 -13.95 -1.51 -7.83
C GLN A 229 -13.93 -1.14 -9.32
N GLU A 230 -13.14 -1.86 -10.13
CA GLU A 230 -13.08 -1.68 -11.58
C GLU A 230 -14.30 -2.27 -12.33
N GLY A 231 -15.19 -3.02 -11.66
CA GLY A 231 -16.41 -3.59 -12.21
C GLY A 231 -16.28 -5.03 -12.73
N TYR A 232 -15.18 -5.73 -12.43
CA TYR A 232 -15.01 -7.15 -12.79
C TYR A 232 -15.78 -8.07 -11.83
N GLN A 233 -16.19 -9.25 -12.36
CA GLN A 233 -16.68 -10.33 -11.52
C GLN A 233 -15.52 -11.06 -10.86
N VAL A 234 -15.51 -11.12 -9.52
CA VAL A 234 -14.41 -11.71 -8.76
C VAL A 234 -14.92 -12.80 -7.83
N ALA A 235 -14.27 -13.96 -7.85
CA ALA A 235 -14.48 -15.03 -6.87
C ALA A 235 -13.14 -15.39 -6.20
N ILE A 236 -13.16 -15.48 -4.86
CA ILE A 236 -12.03 -15.93 -4.05
C ILE A 236 -12.26 -17.38 -3.64
N PHE A 237 -11.25 -18.23 -3.82
CA PHE A 237 -11.20 -19.63 -3.39
C PHE A 237 -10.19 -19.74 -2.24
N GLU A 238 -10.68 -20.12 -1.06
CA GLU A 238 -9.89 -20.19 0.17
C GLU A 238 -9.95 -21.59 0.76
N LYS A 239 -8.78 -22.18 1.05
CA LYS A 239 -8.66 -23.50 1.65
C LYS A 239 -9.15 -23.55 3.10
N ALA A 240 -8.87 -22.53 3.87
CA ALA A 240 -9.31 -22.43 5.26
C ALA A 240 -10.84 -22.25 5.35
N PRO A 241 -11.47 -22.67 6.46
CA PRO A 241 -12.91 -22.46 6.68
C PRO A 241 -13.28 -20.98 6.90
N VAL A 242 -12.28 -20.12 7.14
CA VAL A 242 -12.44 -18.68 7.39
C VAL A 242 -11.50 -17.88 6.49
N PRO A 243 -11.93 -16.71 5.98
CA PRO A 243 -11.07 -15.86 5.15
C PRO A 243 -10.08 -15.04 6.00
N GLY A 244 -9.10 -14.43 5.32
CA GLY A 244 -8.12 -13.52 5.91
C GLY A 244 -6.69 -14.06 5.93
N GLY A 245 -6.49 -15.36 5.68
CA GLY A 245 -5.16 -15.97 5.67
C GLY A 245 -4.39 -15.71 6.97
N MET A 246 -3.14 -15.22 6.88
CA MET A 246 -2.32 -14.95 8.07
C MET A 246 -2.88 -13.86 9.00
N LEU A 247 -3.75 -12.96 8.51
CA LEU A 247 -4.43 -11.97 9.37
C LEU A 247 -5.32 -12.69 10.40
N THR A 248 -6.05 -13.70 9.96
CA THR A 248 -6.99 -14.46 10.80
C THR A 248 -6.30 -15.64 11.50
N LEU A 249 -5.45 -16.36 10.81
CA LEU A 249 -4.89 -17.63 11.30
C LEU A 249 -3.54 -17.46 12.01
N GLY A 250 -2.75 -16.43 11.65
CA GLY A 250 -1.40 -16.24 12.19
C GLY A 250 -1.32 -15.19 13.28
N ILE A 251 -1.93 -14.01 13.09
CA ILE A 251 -1.80 -12.88 14.04
C ILE A 251 -2.77 -13.09 15.21
N PRO A 252 -2.31 -13.06 16.48
CA PRO A 252 -3.17 -13.23 17.64
C PRO A 252 -4.23 -12.12 17.80
N ALA A 253 -5.38 -12.47 18.37
CA ALA A 253 -6.51 -11.55 18.53
C ALA A 253 -6.18 -10.33 19.40
N TYR A 254 -5.28 -10.47 20.38
CA TYR A 254 -4.86 -9.35 21.23
C TYR A 254 -4.07 -8.26 20.48
N ARG A 255 -3.55 -8.55 19.26
CA ARG A 255 -2.94 -7.56 18.35
C ARG A 255 -3.90 -7.15 17.25
N LEU A 256 -4.69 -8.10 16.72
CA LEU A 256 -5.60 -7.87 15.62
C LEU A 256 -6.94 -8.59 15.92
N PRO A 257 -7.92 -7.89 16.49
CA PRO A 257 -9.23 -8.44 16.82
C PRO A 257 -9.95 -9.02 15.59
N ARG A 258 -10.71 -10.07 15.79
CA ARG A 258 -11.39 -10.80 14.71
C ARG A 258 -12.51 -10.00 14.05
N ASP A 259 -13.24 -9.23 14.85
CA ASP A 259 -14.27 -8.29 14.40
C ASP A 259 -13.70 -7.19 13.47
N VAL A 260 -12.46 -6.74 13.72
CA VAL A 260 -11.76 -5.79 12.85
C VAL A 260 -11.48 -6.40 11.48
N ILE A 261 -10.98 -7.65 11.45
CA ILE A 261 -10.70 -8.36 10.19
C ILE A 261 -12.01 -8.60 9.42
N GLU A 262 -13.02 -9.13 10.09
CA GLU A 262 -14.32 -9.41 9.47
C GLU A 262 -14.97 -8.11 8.96
N GLY A 263 -14.89 -7.02 9.71
CA GLY A 263 -15.38 -5.73 9.26
C GLY A 263 -14.73 -5.24 7.96
N GLU A 264 -13.42 -5.41 7.78
CA GLU A 264 -12.74 -5.02 6.52
C GLU A 264 -13.07 -5.99 5.37
N ILE A 265 -13.19 -7.29 5.64
CA ILE A 265 -13.59 -8.29 4.64
C ILE A 265 -15.04 -8.08 4.20
N GLN A 266 -15.92 -7.67 5.11
CA GLN A 266 -17.32 -7.40 4.79
C GLN A 266 -17.45 -6.28 3.74
N VAL A 267 -16.62 -5.23 3.79
CA VAL A 267 -16.59 -4.20 2.74
C VAL A 267 -16.34 -4.82 1.36
N ILE A 268 -15.45 -5.81 1.25
CA ILE A 268 -15.16 -6.49 -0.01
C ILE A 268 -16.35 -7.34 -0.49
N ARG A 269 -17.06 -8.01 0.45
CA ARG A 269 -18.31 -8.72 0.11
C ARG A 269 -19.40 -7.77 -0.37
N ASP A 270 -19.54 -6.61 0.28
CA ASP A 270 -20.52 -5.58 -0.08
C ASP A 270 -20.26 -4.98 -1.48
N MET A 271 -19.01 -5.06 -1.96
CA MET A 271 -18.63 -4.74 -3.35
C MET A 271 -18.97 -5.85 -4.35
N GLY A 272 -19.58 -6.96 -3.92
CA GLY A 272 -20.04 -8.05 -4.78
C GLY A 272 -19.00 -9.16 -5.03
N VAL A 273 -17.93 -9.24 -4.24
CA VAL A 273 -16.94 -10.33 -4.35
C VAL A 273 -17.49 -11.61 -3.72
N GLU A 274 -17.51 -12.69 -4.51
CA GLU A 274 -17.87 -14.02 -4.01
C GLU A 274 -16.70 -14.64 -3.23
N MET A 275 -16.96 -15.22 -2.04
CA MET A 275 -15.93 -15.90 -1.24
C MET A 275 -16.34 -17.35 -0.98
N LYS A 276 -15.55 -18.29 -1.51
CA LYS A 276 -15.71 -19.74 -1.37
C LYS A 276 -14.65 -20.27 -0.41
N THR A 277 -15.02 -20.47 0.86
CA THR A 277 -14.13 -21.03 1.89
C THR A 277 -14.25 -22.56 1.96
N GLY A 278 -13.21 -23.22 2.48
CA GLY A 278 -13.14 -24.70 2.55
C GLY A 278 -12.87 -25.36 1.19
N VAL A 279 -12.38 -24.60 0.20
CA VAL A 279 -12.08 -25.10 -1.16
C VAL A 279 -10.56 -25.25 -1.33
N ASP A 280 -10.08 -26.48 -1.42
CA ASP A 280 -8.66 -26.79 -1.65
C ASP A 280 -8.36 -26.75 -3.15
N PHE A 281 -7.80 -25.64 -3.61
CA PHE A 281 -7.49 -25.43 -5.02
C PHE A 281 -6.43 -26.45 -5.51
N GLY A 282 -6.65 -27.02 -6.67
CA GLY A 282 -5.85 -28.12 -7.22
C GLY A 282 -6.42 -29.52 -6.87
N ARG A 283 -7.23 -29.63 -5.80
CA ARG A 283 -7.94 -30.87 -5.43
C ARG A 283 -9.44 -30.76 -5.71
N ASP A 284 -10.10 -29.71 -5.20
CA ASP A 284 -11.55 -29.54 -5.30
C ASP A 284 -11.97 -28.74 -6.55
N VAL A 285 -11.06 -27.90 -7.05
CA VAL A 285 -11.23 -27.10 -8.28
C VAL A 285 -9.87 -26.81 -8.91
N THR A 286 -9.80 -26.78 -10.24
CA THR A 286 -8.57 -26.56 -11.02
C THR A 286 -8.69 -25.32 -11.94
N VAL A 287 -7.53 -24.81 -12.44
CA VAL A 287 -7.49 -23.74 -13.46
C VAL A 287 -8.27 -24.14 -14.70
N ALA A 288 -8.16 -25.41 -15.15
CA ALA A 288 -8.81 -25.87 -16.38
C ALA A 288 -10.35 -25.87 -16.25
N GLU A 289 -10.88 -26.31 -15.11
CA GLU A 289 -12.32 -26.26 -14.83
C GLU A 289 -12.84 -24.84 -14.79
N LEU A 290 -12.15 -23.95 -14.08
CA LEU A 290 -12.55 -22.53 -13.99
C LEU A 290 -12.43 -21.80 -15.33
N ARG A 291 -11.46 -22.11 -16.18
CA ARG A 291 -11.43 -21.61 -17.57
C ARG A 291 -12.68 -22.06 -18.33
N GLY A 292 -13.12 -23.31 -18.13
CA GLY A 292 -14.38 -23.83 -18.67
C GLY A 292 -15.63 -23.10 -18.14
N GLU A 293 -15.59 -22.56 -16.92
CA GLU A 293 -16.64 -21.74 -16.32
C GLU A 293 -16.58 -20.26 -16.72
N GLY A 294 -15.64 -19.87 -17.60
CA GLY A 294 -15.51 -18.54 -18.16
C GLY A 294 -14.63 -17.59 -17.34
N TYR A 295 -13.81 -18.09 -16.39
CA TYR A 295 -12.77 -17.27 -15.76
C TYR A 295 -11.66 -16.99 -16.77
N GLY A 296 -11.34 -15.72 -16.99
CA GLY A 296 -10.36 -15.26 -17.97
C GLY A 296 -9.03 -14.80 -17.39
N ALA A 297 -8.91 -14.69 -16.06
CA ALA A 297 -7.67 -14.42 -15.38
C ALA A 297 -7.65 -15.04 -13.97
N PHE A 298 -6.43 -15.33 -13.47
CA PHE A 298 -6.19 -16.02 -12.20
C PHE A 298 -5.12 -15.29 -11.40
N PHE A 299 -5.39 -15.03 -10.13
CA PHE A 299 -4.40 -14.50 -9.20
C PHE A 299 -4.13 -15.49 -8.06
N PHE A 300 -2.85 -15.86 -7.87
CA PHE A 300 -2.42 -16.76 -6.81
C PHE A 300 -1.77 -15.99 -5.66
N GLY A 301 -2.51 -15.83 -4.57
CA GLY A 301 -2.09 -15.20 -3.32
C GLY A 301 -2.07 -16.20 -2.16
N VAL A 302 -1.56 -17.42 -2.39
CA VAL A 302 -1.63 -18.55 -1.44
C VAL A 302 -0.76 -18.39 -0.19
N GLY A 303 0.15 -17.42 -0.17
CA GLY A 303 1.03 -17.13 0.97
C GLY A 303 2.13 -18.16 1.20
N SER A 304 2.74 -18.15 2.39
CA SER A 304 3.81 -19.07 2.82
C SER A 304 3.42 -19.68 4.16
N GLN A 305 2.91 -20.91 4.15
CA GLN A 305 2.30 -21.54 5.33
C GLN A 305 3.08 -22.73 5.88
N VAL A 306 4.06 -23.27 5.12
CA VAL A 306 4.86 -24.39 5.55
C VAL A 306 6.01 -23.92 6.42
N CYS A 307 6.02 -24.32 7.69
CA CYS A 307 7.12 -24.01 8.61
C CYS A 307 8.38 -24.76 8.24
N LYS A 308 9.52 -24.06 8.27
CA LYS A 308 10.83 -24.69 8.10
C LYS A 308 11.18 -25.51 9.33
N LYS A 309 11.83 -26.66 9.12
CA LYS A 309 12.43 -27.48 10.18
C LYS A 309 13.84 -26.99 10.51
N ILE A 310 14.25 -27.14 11.77
CA ILE A 310 15.63 -26.84 12.20
C ILE A 310 16.59 -27.92 11.66
N GLY A 311 16.11 -29.16 11.58
CA GLY A 311 16.88 -30.31 11.11
C GLY A 311 17.79 -30.89 12.19
N ILE A 312 17.36 -30.90 13.44
CA ILE A 312 18.09 -31.44 14.58
C ILE A 312 17.37 -32.65 15.19
N ASP A 313 18.10 -33.47 15.93
CA ASP A 313 17.57 -34.66 16.57
C ASP A 313 16.43 -34.31 17.55
N GLY A 314 15.37 -35.13 17.53
CA GLY A 314 14.22 -35.00 18.42
C GLY A 314 13.16 -34.01 17.95
N GLU A 315 13.23 -33.49 16.72
CA GLU A 315 12.26 -32.50 16.20
C GLU A 315 10.85 -33.09 16.02
N ASP A 316 10.72 -34.41 15.96
CA ASP A 316 9.43 -35.10 15.84
C ASP A 316 8.81 -35.50 17.20
N LEU A 317 9.41 -35.10 18.33
CA LEU A 317 8.86 -35.36 19.66
C LEU A 317 7.55 -34.61 19.87
N THR A 318 6.62 -35.24 20.60
CA THR A 318 5.40 -34.57 21.06
C THR A 318 5.77 -33.38 21.95
N GLY A 319 5.07 -32.25 21.79
CA GLY A 319 5.37 -31.00 22.46
C GLY A 319 6.27 -30.07 21.65
N ILE A 320 6.70 -30.48 20.45
CA ILE A 320 7.33 -29.58 19.48
C ILE A 320 6.26 -29.05 18.53
N HIS A 321 6.07 -27.73 18.49
CA HIS A 321 5.02 -27.06 17.72
C HIS A 321 5.61 -26.15 16.65
N PRO A 322 5.30 -26.36 15.36
CA PRO A 322 5.55 -25.38 14.32
C PRO A 322 4.74 -24.09 14.60
N ALA A 323 5.35 -22.93 14.48
CA ALA A 323 4.73 -21.65 14.85
C ALA A 323 3.37 -21.39 14.20
N TYR A 324 3.26 -21.59 12.89
CA TYR A 324 1.98 -21.37 12.19
C TYR A 324 0.89 -22.31 12.71
N GLY A 325 1.19 -23.60 12.85
CA GLY A 325 0.24 -24.59 13.38
C GLY A 325 -0.21 -24.28 14.82
N PHE A 326 0.71 -23.77 15.65
CA PHE A 326 0.41 -23.35 17.01
C PHE A 326 -0.52 -22.11 17.00
N LEU A 327 -0.13 -21.04 16.32
CA LEU A 327 -0.90 -19.79 16.27
C LEU A 327 -2.26 -19.98 15.61
N MET A 328 -2.34 -20.78 14.55
CA MET A 328 -3.60 -21.13 13.91
C MET A 328 -4.58 -21.79 14.91
N LYS A 329 -4.12 -22.80 15.66
CA LYS A 329 -4.95 -23.48 16.67
C LYS A 329 -5.42 -22.50 17.76
N VAL A 330 -4.56 -21.62 18.23
CA VAL A 330 -4.92 -20.54 19.18
C VAL A 330 -6.02 -19.67 18.59
N ASN A 331 -5.86 -19.24 17.36
CA ASN A 331 -6.74 -18.27 16.70
C ASN A 331 -8.10 -18.85 16.29
N ILE A 332 -8.20 -20.17 16.01
CA ILE A 332 -9.48 -20.86 15.78
C ILE A 332 -10.10 -21.41 17.06
N GLN A 333 -9.63 -20.97 18.24
CA GLN A 333 -10.12 -21.36 19.55
C GLN A 333 -10.03 -22.87 19.88
N ALA A 334 -9.02 -23.51 19.31
CA ALA A 334 -8.65 -24.91 19.60
C ALA A 334 -7.19 -25.02 20.06
N PRO A 335 -6.75 -24.23 21.08
CA PRO A 335 -5.34 -24.17 21.48
C PRO A 335 -4.86 -25.52 22.00
N PRO A 336 -3.57 -25.87 21.78
CA PRO A 336 -2.98 -27.03 22.44
C PRO A 336 -2.88 -26.79 23.95
N SER A 337 -2.98 -27.88 24.71
CA SER A 337 -2.63 -27.84 26.14
C SER A 337 -1.11 -27.71 26.25
N LEU A 338 -0.64 -26.65 26.89
CA LEU A 338 0.77 -26.41 27.14
C LEU A 338 1.16 -26.81 28.56
N GLY A 339 2.42 -27.21 28.74
CA GLY A 339 3.03 -27.32 30.05
C GLY A 339 3.42 -25.96 30.63
N LYS A 340 4.10 -25.99 31.77
CA LYS A 340 4.45 -24.75 32.50
C LYS A 340 5.62 -23.99 31.89
N ARG A 341 6.56 -24.71 31.26
CA ARG A 341 7.79 -24.17 30.69
C ARG A 341 7.76 -24.26 29.17
N VAL A 342 7.73 -23.13 28.51
CA VAL A 342 7.67 -23.05 27.05
C VAL A 342 8.93 -22.35 26.51
N VAL A 343 9.60 -22.98 25.58
CA VAL A 343 10.74 -22.38 24.85
C VAL A 343 10.32 -22.05 23.44
N VAL A 344 10.50 -20.80 23.02
CA VAL A 344 10.22 -20.34 21.66
C VAL A 344 11.54 -20.08 20.93
N ILE A 345 11.77 -20.77 19.81
CA ILE A 345 13.02 -20.67 19.04
C ILE A 345 12.83 -19.74 17.86
N GLY A 346 13.47 -18.55 17.93
CA GLY A 346 13.44 -17.53 16.88
C GLY A 346 13.41 -16.12 17.46
N GLY A 347 13.45 -15.08 16.61
CA GLY A 347 13.51 -13.68 17.07
C GLY A 347 12.69 -12.73 16.19
N GLY A 348 11.83 -13.25 15.31
CA GLY A 348 10.88 -12.44 14.53
C GLY A 348 9.55 -12.25 15.25
N ASN A 349 8.65 -11.43 14.71
CA ASN A 349 7.37 -11.14 15.34
C ASN A 349 6.54 -12.39 15.64
N ALA A 350 6.61 -13.43 14.80
CA ALA A 350 5.94 -14.69 15.07
C ALA A 350 6.43 -15.37 16.38
N ALA A 351 7.69 -15.14 16.77
CA ALA A 351 8.22 -15.65 18.03
C ALA A 351 7.59 -14.93 19.22
N PHE A 352 7.45 -13.61 19.13
CA PHE A 352 6.80 -12.79 20.15
C PHE A 352 5.30 -13.08 20.23
N ASP A 353 4.63 -13.25 19.10
CA ASP A 353 3.22 -13.66 19.04
C ASP A 353 3.01 -15.03 19.70
N ALA A 354 3.88 -16.00 19.42
CA ALA A 354 3.81 -17.33 20.02
C ALA A 354 4.11 -17.29 21.54
N ALA A 355 5.14 -16.57 21.96
CA ALA A 355 5.51 -16.46 23.37
C ALA A 355 4.43 -15.78 24.23
N ARG A 356 3.89 -14.66 23.76
CA ARG A 356 2.82 -13.93 24.43
C ARG A 356 1.51 -14.72 24.43
N SER A 357 1.24 -15.51 23.38
CA SER A 357 0.11 -16.45 23.36
C SER A 357 0.29 -17.57 24.35
N ALA A 358 1.50 -18.14 24.48
CA ALA A 358 1.78 -19.18 25.49
C ALA A 358 1.59 -18.68 26.92
N ARG A 359 1.99 -17.42 27.24
CA ARG A 359 1.68 -16.79 28.53
C ARG A 359 0.18 -16.75 28.80
N ARG A 360 -0.62 -16.30 27.84
CA ARG A 360 -2.09 -16.23 27.93
C ARG A 360 -2.76 -17.59 28.07
N LEU A 361 -2.11 -18.65 27.60
CA LEU A 361 -2.56 -20.04 27.75
C LEU A 361 -2.13 -20.68 29.07
N GLY A 362 -1.48 -19.92 29.96
CA GLY A 362 -1.14 -20.36 31.31
C GLY A 362 0.28 -20.89 31.50
N ALA A 363 1.18 -20.74 30.53
CA ALA A 363 2.59 -21.06 30.73
C ALA A 363 3.19 -20.14 31.80
N GLU A 364 3.86 -20.75 32.80
CA GLU A 364 4.45 -20.01 33.95
C GLU A 364 5.81 -19.40 33.58
N GLU A 365 6.59 -20.09 32.78
CA GLU A 365 7.88 -19.65 32.28
C GLU A 365 7.90 -19.73 30.76
N VAL A 366 8.15 -18.60 30.08
CA VAL A 366 8.29 -18.53 28.63
C VAL A 366 9.61 -17.87 28.25
N ILE A 367 10.44 -18.59 27.50
CA ILE A 367 11.77 -18.14 27.08
C ILE A 367 11.81 -18.06 25.55
N ILE A 368 12.16 -16.89 25.01
CA ILE A 368 12.53 -16.74 23.59
C ILE A 368 14.04 -17.00 23.47
N ALA A 369 14.43 -18.00 22.67
CA ALA A 369 15.81 -18.36 22.38
C ALA A 369 16.19 -17.85 20.98
N TYR A 370 17.19 -16.95 20.91
CA TYR A 370 17.59 -16.34 19.64
C TYR A 370 19.10 -16.46 19.38
N ARG A 371 19.47 -16.84 18.16
CA ARG A 371 20.86 -17.14 17.77
C ARG A 371 21.78 -15.95 17.58
N ARG A 372 21.24 -14.72 17.46
CA ARG A 372 21.98 -13.44 17.35
C ARG A 372 21.75 -12.57 18.59
N GLY A 373 22.28 -11.35 18.58
CA GLY A 373 22.07 -10.36 19.64
C GLY A 373 20.72 -9.65 19.54
N MET A 374 20.43 -8.82 20.53
CA MET A 374 19.20 -7.99 20.55
C MET A 374 19.14 -7.01 19.38
N GLU A 375 20.28 -6.45 18.99
CA GLU A 375 20.37 -5.48 17.88
C GLU A 375 20.02 -6.10 16.52
N GLU A 376 20.31 -7.40 16.34
CA GLU A 376 20.03 -8.13 15.12
C GLU A 376 18.62 -8.76 15.11
N MET A 377 17.82 -8.53 16.16
CA MET A 377 16.47 -9.09 16.27
C MET A 377 15.50 -8.41 15.30
N PRO A 378 14.84 -9.16 14.41
CA PRO A 378 13.97 -8.56 13.41
C PRO A 378 12.60 -8.10 13.94
N ALA A 379 12.23 -8.48 15.16
CA ALA A 379 11.02 -8.00 15.81
C ALA A 379 11.10 -6.50 16.14
N SER A 380 9.95 -5.82 16.17
CA SER A 380 9.92 -4.41 16.53
C SER A 380 10.26 -4.20 18.01
N GLN A 381 10.94 -3.09 18.32
CA GLN A 381 11.31 -2.76 19.69
C GLN A 381 10.08 -2.67 20.63
N ALA A 382 8.95 -2.20 20.11
CA ALA A 382 7.70 -2.14 20.87
C ALA A 382 7.19 -3.54 21.25
N GLU A 383 7.24 -4.51 20.34
CA GLU A 383 6.81 -5.89 20.62
C GLU A 383 7.74 -6.61 21.61
N ILE A 384 9.04 -6.32 21.53
CA ILE A 384 10.02 -6.80 22.50
C ILE A 384 9.68 -6.29 23.90
N GLN A 385 9.51 -4.98 24.06
CA GLN A 385 9.16 -4.35 25.33
C GLN A 385 7.82 -4.82 25.90
N GLU A 386 6.81 -5.00 25.04
CA GLU A 386 5.52 -5.53 25.45
C GLU A 386 5.60 -6.97 25.96
N ALA A 387 6.42 -7.82 25.32
CA ALA A 387 6.61 -9.20 25.73
C ALA A 387 7.39 -9.29 27.07
N GLU A 388 8.44 -8.49 27.23
CA GLU A 388 9.18 -8.39 28.51
C GLU A 388 8.27 -7.90 29.64
N ALA A 389 7.42 -6.91 29.38
CA ALA A 389 6.43 -6.42 30.36
C ALA A 389 5.38 -7.49 30.74
N GLU A 390 5.12 -8.47 29.87
CA GLU A 390 4.28 -9.64 30.10
C GLU A 390 5.05 -10.83 30.70
N GLY A 391 6.31 -10.64 31.14
CA GLY A 391 7.12 -11.65 31.81
C GLY A 391 7.78 -12.67 30.89
N VAL A 392 7.84 -12.43 29.58
CA VAL A 392 8.60 -13.26 28.65
C VAL A 392 10.10 -12.98 28.81
N GLN A 393 10.89 -14.03 29.00
CA GLN A 393 12.35 -13.92 29.08
C GLN A 393 12.96 -14.02 27.67
N ILE A 394 14.00 -13.22 27.40
CA ILE A 394 14.71 -13.27 26.12
C ILE A 394 16.16 -13.70 26.38
N LYS A 395 16.57 -14.82 25.75
CA LYS A 395 17.95 -15.30 25.77
C LYS A 395 18.53 -15.23 24.38
N THR A 396 19.50 -14.36 24.19
CA THR A 396 20.20 -14.17 22.93
C THR A 396 21.50 -14.98 22.88
N LEU A 397 22.09 -15.07 21.67
CA LEU A 397 23.36 -15.77 21.41
C LEU A 397 23.33 -17.24 21.84
N ILE A 398 22.20 -17.92 21.61
CA ILE A 398 22.03 -19.35 21.83
C ILE A 398 21.31 -19.99 20.64
N TYR A 399 21.74 -21.22 20.28
CA TYR A 399 21.16 -21.99 19.18
C TYR A 399 20.86 -23.43 19.63
N PRO A 400 19.70 -24.01 19.29
CA PRO A 400 19.37 -25.38 19.67
C PRO A 400 20.21 -26.38 18.90
N VAL A 401 20.69 -27.42 19.59
CA VAL A 401 21.51 -28.52 19.03
C VAL A 401 20.69 -29.80 18.90
N ARG A 402 19.86 -30.10 19.89
CA ARG A 402 18.93 -31.24 19.88
C ARG A 402 17.79 -31.04 20.87
N PHE A 403 16.69 -31.74 20.64
CA PHE A 403 15.59 -31.85 21.60
C PHE A 403 15.74 -33.16 22.38
N ILE A 404 15.69 -33.09 23.69
CA ILE A 404 15.84 -34.23 24.59
C ILE A 404 14.45 -34.63 25.07
N GLY A 405 14.06 -35.85 24.78
CA GLY A 405 12.75 -36.43 25.13
C GLY A 405 12.79 -37.54 26.15
N LYS A 406 11.66 -37.77 26.80
CA LYS A 406 11.33 -38.95 27.56
C LYS A 406 9.95 -39.41 27.19
N GLU A 407 9.76 -40.71 26.91
CA GLU A 407 8.47 -41.30 26.52
C GLU A 407 7.82 -40.54 25.33
N ASN A 408 8.65 -40.27 24.29
CA ASN A 408 8.24 -39.57 23.07
C ASN A 408 7.72 -38.13 23.30
N ARG A 409 8.00 -37.50 24.44
CA ARG A 409 7.66 -36.10 24.73
C ARG A 409 8.90 -35.29 25.10
N VAL A 410 9.01 -34.05 24.62
CA VAL A 410 10.11 -33.12 24.93
C VAL A 410 10.17 -32.85 26.44
N ARG A 411 11.39 -32.78 26.99
CA ARG A 411 11.69 -32.47 28.38
C ARG A 411 12.70 -31.36 28.56
N SER A 412 13.60 -31.22 27.59
CA SER A 412 14.57 -30.13 27.56
C SER A 412 15.08 -29.90 26.15
N VAL A 413 15.66 -28.74 25.95
CA VAL A 413 16.36 -28.36 24.71
C VAL A 413 17.83 -28.14 25.04
N GLU A 414 18.73 -28.82 24.36
CA GLU A 414 20.15 -28.56 24.45
C GLU A 414 20.51 -27.43 23.51
N PHE A 415 21.15 -26.41 24.05
CA PHE A 415 21.62 -25.22 23.35
C PHE A 415 23.13 -25.15 23.35
N ILE A 416 23.70 -24.48 22.34
CA ILE A 416 25.09 -24.05 22.30
C ILE A 416 25.16 -22.54 22.28
N LYS A 417 26.16 -21.94 22.96
CA LYS A 417 26.38 -20.48 22.91
C LYS A 417 26.93 -20.09 21.55
N MET A 418 26.55 -18.89 21.11
CA MET A 418 26.95 -18.31 19.82
C MET A 418 27.82 -17.08 20.04
N ARG A 419 28.71 -16.80 19.09
CA ARG A 419 29.36 -15.49 18.93
C ARG A 419 28.97 -14.89 17.60
N LEU A 420 29.01 -13.55 17.53
CA LEU A 420 28.77 -12.85 16.28
C LEU A 420 30.10 -12.56 15.58
N THR A 421 30.12 -12.77 14.27
CA THR A 421 31.25 -12.47 13.38
C THR A 421 30.83 -11.43 12.35
N ASP A 422 31.61 -11.26 11.28
CA ASP A 422 31.35 -10.29 10.23
C ASP A 422 29.94 -10.44 9.63
N PRO A 423 29.37 -9.34 9.14
CA PRO A 423 28.04 -9.34 8.54
C PRO A 423 27.91 -10.33 7.38
N ASP A 424 26.76 -11.00 7.28
CA ASP A 424 26.35 -11.82 6.14
C ASP A 424 25.86 -10.94 4.97
N GLU A 425 25.45 -11.55 3.84
CA GLU A 425 24.94 -10.85 2.66
C GLU A 425 23.72 -9.97 2.96
N SER A 426 23.02 -10.22 4.07
CA SER A 426 21.89 -9.40 4.54
C SER A 426 22.33 -8.19 5.37
N GLY A 427 23.63 -7.99 5.60
CA GLY A 427 24.20 -6.95 6.44
C GLY A 427 24.10 -7.22 7.94
N ARG A 428 23.60 -8.40 8.37
CA ARG A 428 23.51 -8.78 9.78
C ARG A 428 24.68 -9.67 10.19
N LYS A 429 25.24 -9.44 11.38
CA LYS A 429 26.33 -10.25 11.91
C LYS A 429 26.01 -11.74 11.90
N LYS A 430 26.95 -12.55 11.39
CA LYS A 430 26.78 -14.00 11.27
C LYS A 430 26.99 -14.67 12.63
N PRO A 431 26.06 -15.55 13.09
CA PRO A 431 26.23 -16.30 14.32
C PRO A 431 27.06 -17.55 14.07
N GLU A 432 28.08 -17.79 14.90
CA GLU A 432 28.92 -18.98 14.92
C GLU A 432 28.88 -19.68 16.28
N PRO A 433 28.79 -21.02 16.34
CA PRO A 433 28.78 -21.75 17.61
C PRO A 433 30.13 -21.70 18.30
N ILE A 434 30.11 -21.69 19.63
CA ILE A 434 31.30 -21.79 20.50
C ILE A 434 31.35 -23.23 21.04
N PRO A 435 32.20 -24.11 20.50
CA PRO A 435 32.28 -25.49 20.93
C PRO A 435 32.57 -25.64 22.43
N GLY A 436 31.97 -26.65 23.08
CA GLY A 436 32.15 -26.95 24.50
C GLY A 436 31.36 -26.01 25.43
N THR A 437 30.35 -25.33 24.89
CA THR A 437 29.48 -24.42 25.68
C THR A 437 28.05 -24.91 25.74
N GLU A 438 27.83 -26.19 25.43
CA GLU A 438 26.52 -26.83 25.42
C GLU A 438 25.89 -26.80 26.82
N PHE A 439 24.59 -26.54 26.88
CA PHE A 439 23.80 -26.54 28.12
C PHE A 439 22.33 -26.84 27.81
N ALA A 440 21.62 -27.36 28.77
CA ALA A 440 20.20 -27.69 28.62
C ALA A 440 19.30 -26.65 29.31
N LEU A 441 18.17 -26.36 28.67
CA LEU A 441 17.03 -25.67 29.27
C LEU A 441 15.85 -26.64 29.33
N ASP A 442 15.25 -26.76 30.49
CA ASP A 442 14.03 -27.55 30.64
C ASP A 442 12.89 -26.93 29.86
N ALA A 443 12.10 -27.76 29.19
CA ALA A 443 10.95 -27.36 28.40
C ALA A 443 9.88 -28.45 28.40
N ASP A 444 8.66 -28.10 28.70
CA ASP A 444 7.52 -28.98 28.58
C ASP A 444 6.93 -28.93 27.17
N ASP A 445 7.05 -27.77 26.50
CA ASP A 445 6.71 -27.55 25.09
C ASP A 445 7.72 -26.60 24.41
N VAL A 446 7.89 -26.74 23.11
CA VAL A 446 8.76 -25.91 22.28
C VAL A 446 8.00 -25.40 21.07
N ILE A 447 8.14 -24.11 20.74
CA ILE A 447 7.53 -23.51 19.55
C ILE A 447 8.64 -23.04 18.60
N VAL A 448 8.67 -23.60 17.38
CA VAL A 448 9.71 -23.33 16.39
C VAL A 448 9.26 -22.26 15.40
N THR A 449 9.98 -21.11 15.37
CA THR A 449 9.61 -19.90 14.61
C THR A 449 10.73 -19.43 13.68
N ILE A 450 11.40 -20.34 12.96
CA ILE A 450 12.59 -20.07 12.14
C ILE A 450 12.29 -19.70 10.68
N GLY A 451 11.06 -19.39 10.37
CA GLY A 451 10.59 -18.98 9.05
C GLY A 451 9.65 -19.98 8.38
N GLN A 452 9.13 -19.57 7.25
CA GLN A 452 8.13 -20.28 6.48
C GLN A 452 8.54 -20.31 5.01
N GLN A 453 7.87 -21.16 4.23
CA GLN A 453 8.00 -21.27 2.77
C GLN A 453 6.65 -21.59 2.14
N THR A 454 6.54 -21.30 0.85
CA THR A 454 5.33 -21.56 0.07
C THR A 454 5.28 -23.03 -0.34
N ASP A 455 4.09 -23.62 -0.27
CA ASP A 455 3.79 -24.92 -0.85
C ASP A 455 3.03 -24.73 -2.16
N TRP A 456 3.68 -25.07 -3.27
CA TRP A 456 3.10 -25.01 -4.60
C TRP A 456 2.59 -26.38 -5.10
N SER A 457 2.79 -27.45 -4.33
CA SER A 457 2.50 -28.83 -4.73
C SER A 457 1.02 -29.07 -5.08
N CYS A 458 0.12 -28.29 -4.48
CA CYS A 458 -1.31 -28.35 -4.76
C CYS A 458 -1.71 -27.76 -6.13
N LEU A 459 -0.83 -27.02 -6.79
CA LEU A 459 -1.19 -26.27 -8.00
C LEU A 459 -0.62 -26.89 -9.27
N THR A 460 0.62 -27.33 -9.27
CA THR A 460 1.27 -28.04 -10.39
C THR A 460 2.57 -28.70 -9.95
N SER A 461 3.06 -29.70 -10.74
CA SER A 461 4.42 -30.22 -10.62
C SER A 461 5.49 -29.30 -11.23
N ASP A 462 5.09 -28.21 -11.87
CA ASP A 462 6.00 -27.25 -12.55
C ASP A 462 6.15 -25.97 -11.71
N GLU A 463 7.19 -25.93 -10.87
CA GLU A 463 7.55 -24.77 -10.04
C GLU A 463 7.86 -23.50 -10.88
N GLY A 464 8.14 -23.64 -12.17
CA GLY A 464 8.43 -22.53 -13.09
C GLY A 464 7.20 -21.68 -13.42
N LEU A 465 5.98 -22.20 -13.22
CA LEU A 465 4.73 -21.50 -13.55
C LEU A 465 4.56 -20.20 -12.75
N PHE A 466 5.10 -20.13 -11.54
CA PHE A 466 4.96 -19.00 -10.62
C PHE A 466 6.20 -18.10 -10.53
N ARG A 467 7.14 -18.24 -11.47
CA ARG A 467 8.14 -17.19 -11.71
C ARG A 467 7.46 -16.06 -12.45
N VAL A 468 7.16 -14.99 -11.71
CA VAL A 468 6.45 -13.85 -12.24
C VAL A 468 7.40 -12.71 -12.61
N ASP A 469 6.98 -11.89 -13.56
CA ASP A 469 7.61 -10.62 -13.84
C ASP A 469 7.51 -9.71 -12.59
N PRO A 470 8.60 -9.09 -12.13
CA PRO A 470 8.62 -8.35 -10.86
C PRO A 470 7.78 -7.07 -10.89
N VAL A 471 7.44 -6.54 -12.05
CA VAL A 471 6.66 -5.32 -12.23
C VAL A 471 5.18 -5.63 -12.42
N THR A 472 4.88 -6.60 -13.29
CA THR A 472 3.50 -6.91 -13.69
C THR A 472 2.88 -8.03 -12.88
N LEU A 473 3.70 -8.83 -12.17
CA LEU A 473 3.30 -10.02 -11.42
C LEU A 473 2.66 -11.10 -12.31
N GLN A 474 2.83 -11.03 -13.64
CA GLN A 474 2.37 -12.00 -14.61
C GLN A 474 3.32 -13.21 -14.63
N GLY A 475 2.76 -14.40 -14.63
CA GLY A 475 3.48 -15.67 -14.78
C GLY A 475 3.83 -16.01 -16.22
N ARG A 476 4.23 -17.27 -16.43
CA ARG A 476 4.52 -17.78 -17.79
C ARG A 476 3.26 -17.79 -18.68
N ASP A 477 2.13 -18.23 -18.14
CA ASP A 477 0.84 -18.20 -18.85
C ASP A 477 0.27 -16.77 -18.73
N PRO A 478 -0.21 -16.18 -19.83
CA PRO A 478 -0.58 -14.77 -19.88
C PRO A 478 -1.79 -14.39 -19.01
N ASP A 479 -2.63 -15.34 -18.65
CA ASP A 479 -3.81 -15.17 -17.79
C ASP A 479 -3.52 -15.49 -16.31
N ILE A 480 -2.27 -15.89 -15.96
CA ILE A 480 -1.85 -16.25 -14.60
C ILE A 480 -1.00 -15.15 -13.99
N PHE A 481 -1.37 -14.75 -12.79
CA PHE A 481 -0.67 -13.76 -11.97
C PHE A 481 -0.45 -14.33 -10.57
N ALA A 482 0.64 -13.94 -9.90
CA ALA A 482 0.88 -14.32 -8.51
C ALA A 482 1.58 -13.21 -7.74
N GLY A 483 1.34 -13.15 -6.41
CA GLY A 483 1.93 -12.09 -5.59
C GLY A 483 1.83 -12.36 -4.09
N GLY A 484 2.35 -11.39 -3.30
CA GLY A 484 2.47 -11.52 -1.86
C GLY A 484 3.51 -12.55 -1.45
N ASP A 485 3.36 -13.09 -0.23
CA ASP A 485 4.33 -14.04 0.34
C ASP A 485 4.49 -15.32 -0.49
N ALA A 486 3.54 -15.64 -1.35
CA ALA A 486 3.63 -16.73 -2.30
C ALA A 486 4.86 -16.61 -3.22
N VAL A 487 5.19 -15.40 -3.65
CA VAL A 487 6.30 -15.09 -4.57
C VAL A 487 7.54 -14.63 -3.83
N THR A 488 7.38 -13.75 -2.85
CA THR A 488 8.51 -13.09 -2.17
C THR A 488 9.04 -13.86 -0.95
N GLY A 489 8.34 -14.91 -0.51
CA GLY A 489 8.47 -15.45 0.84
C GLY A 489 7.80 -14.53 1.89
N PRO A 490 7.81 -14.92 3.17
CA PRO A 490 7.14 -14.16 4.23
C PRO A 490 7.63 -12.73 4.34
N ARG A 491 6.71 -11.76 4.18
CA ARG A 491 6.95 -10.33 4.29
C ARG A 491 5.85 -9.64 5.11
N THR A 492 5.72 -8.34 4.95
CA THR A 492 4.76 -7.53 5.70
C THR A 492 3.38 -7.49 5.03
N VAL A 493 2.34 -7.23 5.84
CA VAL A 493 0.96 -7.07 5.33
C VAL A 493 0.87 -5.97 4.27
N ILE A 494 1.57 -4.84 4.47
CA ILE A 494 1.53 -3.72 3.52
C ILE A 494 2.21 -4.05 2.18
N GLU A 495 3.25 -4.89 2.17
CA GLU A 495 3.86 -5.39 0.93
C GLU A 495 2.93 -6.35 0.19
N ALA A 496 2.20 -7.21 0.92
CA ALA A 496 1.19 -8.08 0.33
C ALA A 496 0.01 -7.27 -0.27
N ILE A 497 -0.42 -6.19 0.39
CA ILE A 497 -1.40 -5.23 -0.14
C ILE A 497 -0.88 -4.60 -1.44
N ALA A 498 0.36 -4.12 -1.44
CA ALA A 498 0.98 -3.55 -2.64
C ALA A 498 0.99 -4.54 -3.81
N ALA A 499 1.38 -5.80 -3.55
CA ALA A 499 1.37 -6.84 -4.57
C ALA A 499 -0.04 -7.12 -5.12
N GLY A 500 -1.06 -7.21 -4.26
CA GLY A 500 -2.45 -7.39 -4.69
C GLY A 500 -2.97 -6.24 -5.57
N LYS A 501 -2.60 -5.00 -5.22
CA LYS A 501 -2.94 -3.80 -6.00
C LYS A 501 -2.26 -3.80 -7.37
N GLU A 502 -0.96 -4.10 -7.43
CA GLU A 502 -0.20 -4.18 -8.67
C GLU A 502 -0.72 -5.31 -9.59
N ALA A 503 -1.11 -6.46 -9.03
CA ALA A 503 -1.74 -7.54 -9.77
C ALA A 503 -3.09 -7.13 -10.36
N ALA A 504 -3.93 -6.43 -9.59
CA ALA A 504 -5.22 -5.94 -10.08
C ALA A 504 -5.07 -4.99 -11.27
N ILE A 505 -4.07 -4.08 -11.22
CA ILE A 505 -3.75 -3.21 -12.36
C ILE A 505 -3.31 -4.02 -13.58
N SER A 506 -2.51 -5.06 -13.38
CA SER A 506 -2.03 -5.92 -14.48
C SER A 506 -3.18 -6.71 -15.10
N ILE A 507 -4.07 -7.28 -14.28
CA ILE A 507 -5.25 -8.02 -14.75
C ILE A 507 -6.23 -7.11 -15.51
N ASP A 508 -6.49 -5.88 -15.03
CA ASP A 508 -7.32 -4.91 -15.79
C ASP A 508 -6.69 -4.58 -17.14
N ARG A 509 -5.36 -4.39 -17.18
CA ARG A 509 -4.65 -4.15 -18.44
C ARG A 509 -4.68 -5.35 -19.38
N TYR A 510 -4.53 -6.56 -18.84
CA TYR A 510 -4.62 -7.80 -19.60
C TYR A 510 -5.98 -7.92 -20.28
N PHE A 511 -7.08 -7.73 -19.57
CA PHE A 511 -8.43 -7.77 -20.17
C PHE A 511 -8.65 -6.68 -21.23
N ARG A 512 -8.02 -5.52 -21.07
CA ARG A 512 -8.10 -4.42 -22.03
C ARG A 512 -7.15 -4.59 -23.23
N GLY A 513 -6.27 -5.60 -23.22
CA GLY A 513 -5.28 -5.81 -24.26
C GLY A 513 -4.26 -4.67 -24.39
N VAL A 514 -3.90 -3.99 -23.29
CA VAL A 514 -2.90 -2.91 -23.27
C VAL A 514 -1.61 -3.38 -22.60
N ASP A 515 -0.49 -2.70 -22.91
CA ASP A 515 0.82 -3.05 -22.39
C ASP A 515 0.84 -3.03 -20.84
N LEU A 516 1.25 -4.15 -20.25
CA LEU A 516 1.31 -4.33 -18.79
C LEU A 516 2.41 -3.49 -18.15
N HIS A 517 3.48 -3.15 -18.85
CA HIS A 517 4.62 -2.39 -18.35
C HIS A 517 4.46 -0.87 -18.47
N GLU A 518 3.55 -0.41 -19.32
CA GLU A 518 3.41 1.02 -19.59
C GLU A 518 3.22 1.85 -18.31
N ASN A 519 4.12 2.80 -18.06
CA ASN A 519 4.10 3.72 -16.91
C ASN A 519 4.08 3.04 -15.52
N ARG A 520 4.62 1.81 -15.39
CA ARG A 520 4.66 1.07 -14.11
C ARG A 520 5.93 1.36 -13.31
N VAL A 521 7.08 1.45 -13.96
CA VAL A 521 8.33 1.79 -13.28
C VAL A 521 8.33 3.28 -12.96
N LYS A 522 8.33 3.61 -11.68
CA LYS A 522 8.38 4.99 -11.21
C LYS A 522 9.65 5.16 -10.40
N ASP A 523 10.59 5.95 -10.93
CA ASP A 523 11.72 6.43 -10.14
C ASP A 523 11.22 7.47 -9.14
N TRP A 524 10.97 7.02 -7.92
CA TRP A 524 10.62 7.90 -6.82
C TRP A 524 11.88 8.58 -6.31
N THR A 525 12.09 9.82 -6.71
CA THR A 525 13.13 10.67 -6.12
C THR A 525 12.49 11.67 -5.17
N TYR A 526 13.04 11.78 -3.98
CA TYR A 526 12.67 12.82 -3.03
C TYR A 526 13.94 13.38 -2.39
N THR A 527 13.95 14.67 -2.18
CA THR A 527 14.92 15.34 -1.34
C THR A 527 14.16 16.38 -0.54
N ALA A 528 14.07 16.19 0.75
CA ALA A 528 13.51 17.17 1.64
C ALA A 528 14.57 17.54 2.67
N LYS A 529 15.15 18.73 2.56
CA LYS A 529 15.91 19.32 3.67
C LYS A 529 14.92 19.94 4.65
N VAL A 530 14.98 19.52 5.89
CA VAL A 530 14.14 20.03 6.97
C VAL A 530 14.66 21.40 7.40
N GLN A 531 13.77 22.40 7.42
CA GLN A 531 14.05 23.69 8.04
C GLN A 531 13.64 23.60 9.51
N LYS A 532 14.59 23.16 10.37
CA LYS A 532 14.34 22.88 11.79
C LYS A 532 13.79 24.07 12.55
N GLU A 533 14.22 25.27 12.18
CA GLU A 533 13.88 26.54 12.83
C GLU A 533 12.42 26.96 12.67
N LYS A 534 11.69 26.34 11.74
CA LYS A 534 10.28 26.65 11.47
C LYS A 534 9.28 25.88 12.33
N PHE A 535 9.77 24.93 13.14
CA PHE A 535 8.90 24.04 13.89
C PHE A 535 9.29 23.99 15.36
N ASP A 536 8.31 24.18 16.22
CA ASP A 536 8.50 23.96 17.65
C ASP A 536 8.56 22.46 17.94
N PRO A 537 9.53 22.01 18.78
CA PRO A 537 9.60 20.63 19.24
C PRO A 537 8.34 20.26 20.02
N ALA A 538 7.77 19.10 19.72
CA ALA A 538 6.60 18.58 20.39
C ALA A 538 6.71 17.05 20.51
N ARG A 539 6.38 16.51 21.67
CA ARG A 539 6.41 15.07 21.89
C ARG A 539 5.36 14.37 21.05
N ARG A 540 5.73 13.19 20.56
CA ARG A 540 4.84 12.27 19.86
C ARG A 540 3.71 11.80 20.76
N ALA A 541 2.47 11.73 20.28
CA ALA A 541 1.35 11.17 21.00
C ALA A 541 1.51 9.63 21.12
N PRO A 542 1.63 9.06 22.32
CA PRO A 542 1.70 7.63 22.52
C PRO A 542 0.31 7.00 22.42
N MET A 543 0.20 5.83 21.78
CA MET A 543 -1.02 5.03 21.88
C MET A 543 -1.13 4.43 23.29
N SER A 544 -2.31 4.52 23.88
CA SER A 544 -2.60 3.91 25.19
C SER A 544 -2.58 2.38 25.09
N LEU A 545 -1.99 1.74 26.10
CA LEU A 545 -1.94 0.28 26.23
C LEU A 545 -2.70 -0.15 27.49
N ARG A 546 -3.27 -1.35 27.48
CA ARG A 546 -3.81 -1.99 28.68
C ARG A 546 -2.68 -2.31 29.67
N ASP A 547 -3.01 -2.35 30.97
CA ASP A 547 -2.06 -2.76 32.01
C ASP A 547 -1.48 -4.16 31.73
N PRO A 548 -0.17 -4.39 31.88
CA PRO A 548 0.47 -5.67 31.60
C PRO A 548 -0.16 -6.85 32.32
N LYS A 549 -0.55 -6.70 33.59
CA LYS A 549 -1.18 -7.75 34.40
C LYS A 549 -2.60 -8.10 33.95
N GLU A 550 -3.30 -7.14 33.34
CA GLU A 550 -4.63 -7.39 32.81
C GLU A 550 -4.59 -8.02 31.41
N ARG A 551 -3.65 -7.59 30.56
CA ARG A 551 -3.54 -8.12 29.21
C ARG A 551 -2.99 -9.54 29.10
N GLU A 552 -2.34 -10.06 30.16
CA GLU A 552 -1.90 -11.45 30.24
C GLU A 552 -3.07 -12.44 30.43
N LYS A 553 -4.25 -11.97 30.91
CA LYS A 553 -5.37 -12.84 31.31
C LYS A 553 -6.28 -13.22 30.16
N ASP A 554 -6.21 -12.51 29.04
CA ASP A 554 -7.12 -12.68 27.92
C ASP A 554 -6.50 -12.35 26.57
N PHE A 555 -7.26 -12.58 25.48
CA PHE A 555 -6.88 -12.24 24.11
C PHE A 555 -7.54 -10.95 23.61
N ASN A 556 -8.09 -10.10 24.49
CA ASN A 556 -8.62 -8.80 24.09
C ASN A 556 -7.51 -7.85 23.63
N GLU A 557 -7.86 -6.90 22.76
CA GLU A 557 -6.90 -5.97 22.18
C GLU A 557 -6.07 -5.24 23.23
N VAL A 558 -4.76 -5.27 23.08
CA VAL A 558 -3.79 -4.67 24.02
C VAL A 558 -3.65 -3.17 23.79
N CYS A 559 -3.57 -2.73 22.55
CA CYS A 559 -3.40 -1.32 22.20
C CYS A 559 -4.77 -0.65 22.05
N LEU A 560 -4.99 0.49 22.72
CA LEU A 560 -6.28 1.19 22.74
C LEU A 560 -6.37 2.34 21.73
N GLY A 561 -5.25 2.66 21.04
CA GLY A 561 -5.21 3.72 20.02
C GLY A 561 -5.09 5.14 20.60
N LEU A 562 -5.53 6.14 19.83
CA LEU A 562 -5.54 7.55 20.18
C LEU A 562 -6.96 8.05 20.46
N THR A 563 -7.09 9.04 21.33
CA THR A 563 -8.32 9.86 21.41
C THR A 563 -8.36 10.85 20.24
N GLU A 564 -9.51 11.45 19.98
CA GLU A 564 -9.65 12.46 18.92
C GLU A 564 -8.73 13.67 19.14
N GLU A 565 -8.64 14.15 20.38
CA GLU A 565 -7.77 15.26 20.72
C GLU A 565 -6.29 14.93 20.46
N MET A 566 -5.83 13.76 20.93
CA MET A 566 -4.47 13.27 20.67
C MET A 566 -4.21 13.12 19.16
N ALA A 567 -5.16 12.62 18.40
CA ALA A 567 -5.03 12.44 16.96
C ALA A 567 -4.93 13.79 16.22
N ARG A 568 -5.70 14.79 16.59
CA ARG A 568 -5.62 16.14 16.01
C ARG A 568 -4.28 16.81 16.34
N GLN A 569 -3.83 16.73 17.59
CA GLN A 569 -2.54 17.27 18.02
C GLN A 569 -1.39 16.59 17.27
N GLU A 570 -1.42 15.27 17.15
CA GLU A 570 -0.41 14.49 16.43
C GLU A 570 -0.40 14.79 14.92
N ALA A 571 -1.58 14.90 14.31
CA ALA A 571 -1.69 15.26 12.90
C ALA A 571 -1.11 16.67 12.61
N ALA A 572 -1.29 17.62 13.53
CA ALA A 572 -0.75 18.98 13.42
C ALA A 572 0.80 19.02 13.47
N ARG A 573 1.46 17.99 13.99
CA ARG A 573 2.94 17.87 13.96
C ARG A 573 3.49 17.61 12.54
N CYS A 574 2.65 17.20 11.59
CA CYS A 574 3.09 16.93 10.23
C CYS A 574 3.64 18.18 9.57
N GLN A 575 4.85 18.08 9.00
CA GLN A 575 5.51 19.19 8.31
C GLN A 575 4.98 19.47 6.91
N SER A 576 4.08 18.62 6.39
CA SER A 576 3.60 18.72 5.00
C SER A 576 4.74 18.82 3.98
N CYS A 577 5.67 17.85 4.01
CA CYS A 577 6.91 17.83 3.21
C CYS A 577 6.70 17.76 1.69
N GLY A 578 5.51 17.91 1.19
CA GLY A 578 5.15 17.93 -0.22
C GLY A 578 3.74 18.46 -0.41
N CYS A 579 3.30 18.60 -1.65
CA CYS A 579 1.95 19.05 -1.96
C CYS A 579 1.03 17.85 -2.18
N ALA A 580 0.05 17.67 -1.30
CA ALA A 580 -0.87 16.52 -1.34
C ALA A 580 -1.65 16.42 -2.66
N CYS A 581 -2.11 17.56 -3.20
CA CYS A 581 -2.85 17.61 -4.47
C CYS A 581 -1.97 17.25 -5.68
N ILE A 582 -0.68 17.64 -5.66
CA ILE A 582 0.28 17.26 -6.71
C ILE A 582 0.48 15.75 -6.73
N GLN A 583 0.65 15.14 -5.56
CA GLN A 583 0.85 13.69 -5.41
C GLN A 583 -0.38 12.88 -5.82
N SER A 584 -1.57 13.40 -5.54
CA SER A 584 -2.83 12.72 -5.85
C SER A 584 -3.25 12.85 -7.31
N CYS A 585 -2.62 13.75 -8.09
CA CYS A 585 -2.96 13.90 -9.50
C CYS A 585 -2.38 12.74 -10.32
N PRO A 586 -3.20 11.83 -10.88
CA PRO A 586 -2.70 10.68 -11.64
C PRO A 586 -2.00 11.07 -12.94
N TYR A 587 -2.19 12.30 -13.41
CA TYR A 587 -1.60 12.83 -14.64
C TYR A 587 -0.38 13.72 -14.39
N GLY A 588 -0.05 14.03 -13.12
CA GLY A 588 1.08 14.88 -12.76
C GLY A 588 1.01 16.30 -13.31
N VAL A 589 -0.20 16.82 -13.55
CA VAL A 589 -0.41 18.15 -14.19
C VAL A 589 -0.55 19.29 -13.20
N ILE A 590 -0.59 19.02 -11.90
CA ILE A 590 -0.57 20.05 -10.86
C ILE A 590 0.89 20.34 -10.54
N GLN A 591 1.26 21.61 -10.56
CA GLN A 591 2.60 22.10 -10.28
C GLN A 591 2.57 23.13 -9.16
N TYR A 592 3.68 23.27 -8.44
CA TYR A 592 3.84 24.26 -7.39
C TYR A 592 4.67 25.45 -7.86
N SER A 593 4.17 26.66 -7.63
CA SER A 593 4.93 27.89 -7.82
C SER A 593 5.59 28.30 -6.50
N PHE A 594 6.91 28.31 -6.47
CA PHE A 594 7.68 28.74 -5.30
C PHE A 594 7.54 30.23 -5.03
N GLN A 595 7.30 31.02 -6.07
CA GLN A 595 7.14 32.47 -5.97
C GLN A 595 5.78 32.83 -5.37
N GLU A 596 4.71 32.25 -5.90
CA GLU A 596 3.36 32.50 -5.42
C GLU A 596 2.99 31.67 -4.20
N LYS A 597 3.85 30.71 -3.80
CA LYS A 597 3.62 29.76 -2.69
C LYS A 597 2.31 29.00 -2.80
N SER A 598 1.87 28.71 -4.02
CA SER A 598 0.61 28.06 -4.34
C SER A 598 0.73 27.00 -5.43
N SER A 599 -0.23 26.07 -5.48
CA SER A 599 -0.32 25.06 -6.53
C SER A 599 -1.09 25.59 -7.73
N HIS A 600 -0.65 25.19 -8.92
CA HIS A 600 -1.21 25.64 -10.19
C HIS A 600 -1.53 24.46 -11.10
N LYS A 601 -2.55 24.60 -11.92
CA LYS A 601 -2.94 23.65 -12.97
C LYS A 601 -3.77 24.36 -14.04
N CYS A 602 -3.94 23.72 -15.20
CA CYS A 602 -4.88 24.19 -16.21
C CYS A 602 -6.31 24.24 -15.65
N ASP A 603 -6.94 25.41 -15.74
CA ASP A 603 -8.34 25.67 -15.38
C ASP A 603 -9.22 25.90 -16.62
N LEU A 604 -8.75 25.49 -17.81
CA LEU A 604 -9.37 25.74 -19.12
C LEU A 604 -9.61 27.23 -19.40
N CYS A 605 -8.83 28.12 -18.76
CA CYS A 605 -9.06 29.59 -18.83
C CYS A 605 -10.49 29.96 -18.42
N PHE A 606 -10.92 29.49 -17.26
CA PHE A 606 -12.29 29.58 -16.73
C PHE A 606 -12.92 30.96 -16.89
N GLU A 607 -12.18 32.03 -16.59
CA GLU A 607 -12.66 33.43 -16.72
C GLU A 607 -12.95 33.81 -18.16
N ARG A 608 -12.13 33.35 -19.12
CA ARG A 608 -12.40 33.58 -20.56
C ARG A 608 -13.68 32.89 -21.01
N ILE A 609 -13.90 31.65 -20.55
CA ILE A 609 -15.11 30.88 -20.89
C ILE A 609 -16.37 31.60 -20.38
N HIS A 610 -16.35 32.16 -19.18
CA HIS A 610 -17.49 32.91 -18.60
C HIS A 610 -17.89 34.13 -19.41
N ILE A 611 -16.94 34.72 -20.13
CA ILE A 611 -17.21 35.86 -21.05
C ILE A 611 -17.36 35.40 -22.51
N GLY A 612 -17.59 34.12 -22.76
CA GLY A 612 -17.85 33.53 -24.08
C GLY A 612 -16.63 33.36 -24.99
N LYS A 613 -15.41 33.44 -24.45
CA LYS A 613 -14.17 33.24 -25.22
C LYS A 613 -13.65 31.80 -25.07
N MET A 614 -12.91 31.32 -26.07
CA MET A 614 -12.24 30.02 -26.01
C MET A 614 -11.03 30.06 -25.07
N PRO A 615 -10.59 28.88 -24.53
CA PRO A 615 -9.27 28.74 -23.93
C PRO A 615 -8.18 29.22 -24.87
N VAL A 616 -7.16 29.93 -24.35
CA VAL A 616 -6.12 30.52 -25.18
C VAL A 616 -5.32 29.50 -25.98
N CYS A 617 -5.10 28.31 -25.44
CA CYS A 617 -4.39 27.23 -26.14
C CYS A 617 -5.13 26.73 -27.40
N ALA A 618 -6.47 26.74 -27.37
CA ALA A 618 -7.29 26.41 -28.55
C ALA A 618 -7.29 27.54 -29.58
N GLU A 619 -7.38 28.80 -29.11
CA GLU A 619 -7.40 29.98 -29.95
C GLU A 619 -6.12 30.17 -30.78
N VAL A 620 -4.95 29.83 -30.22
CA VAL A 620 -3.63 30.01 -30.87
C VAL A 620 -3.07 28.76 -31.54
N CYS A 621 -3.80 27.69 -31.59
CA CYS A 621 -3.30 26.43 -32.15
C CYS A 621 -3.05 26.55 -33.65
N LEU A 622 -1.78 26.55 -34.07
CA LEU A 622 -1.35 26.80 -35.48
C LEU A 622 -1.90 25.76 -36.46
N THR A 623 -2.22 24.56 -36.00
CA THR A 623 -2.67 23.44 -36.83
C THR A 623 -4.13 23.08 -36.59
N ASP A 624 -4.86 23.89 -35.80
CA ASP A 624 -6.23 23.58 -35.31
C ASP A 624 -6.34 22.17 -34.72
N ALA A 625 -5.27 21.70 -34.09
CA ALA A 625 -5.25 20.40 -33.42
C ALA A 625 -6.04 20.40 -32.10
N ILE A 626 -6.32 21.58 -31.53
CA ILE A 626 -7.06 21.74 -30.29
C ILE A 626 -8.41 22.40 -30.59
N THR A 627 -9.49 21.69 -30.30
CA THR A 627 -10.87 22.16 -30.44
C THR A 627 -11.54 22.22 -29.07
N PHE A 628 -12.29 23.28 -28.79
CA PHE A 628 -13.00 23.48 -27.53
C PHE A 628 -14.50 23.63 -27.74
N GLY A 629 -15.32 23.08 -26.86
CA GLY A 629 -16.77 23.18 -26.90
C GLY A 629 -17.50 22.30 -25.89
N GLU A 630 -18.82 22.20 -26.02
CA GLU A 630 -19.61 21.25 -25.24
C GLU A 630 -19.20 19.81 -25.59
N HIS A 631 -19.07 18.96 -24.59
CA HIS A 631 -18.50 17.60 -24.74
C HIS A 631 -19.14 16.80 -25.88
N GLU A 632 -20.46 16.74 -25.91
CA GLU A 632 -21.19 15.97 -26.94
C GLU A 632 -21.01 16.57 -28.34
N LEU A 633 -20.97 17.90 -28.46
CA LEU A 633 -20.71 18.54 -29.75
C LEU A 633 -19.29 18.31 -30.25
N VAL A 634 -18.30 18.38 -29.35
CA VAL A 634 -16.89 18.12 -29.69
C VAL A 634 -16.69 16.67 -30.06
N ARG A 635 -17.36 15.76 -29.38
CA ARG A 635 -17.37 14.31 -29.69
C ARG A 635 -18.00 14.04 -31.05
N GLN A 636 -19.18 14.61 -31.31
CA GLN A 636 -19.85 14.47 -32.59
C GLN A 636 -18.98 15.00 -33.75
N GLN A 637 -18.35 16.16 -33.57
CA GLN A 637 -17.41 16.70 -34.57
C GLN A 637 -16.21 15.79 -34.84
N ALA A 638 -15.73 15.04 -33.84
CA ALA A 638 -14.67 14.05 -34.04
C ALA A 638 -15.16 12.87 -34.88
N GLU A 639 -16.36 12.37 -34.60
CA GLU A 639 -17.03 11.27 -35.34
C GLU A 639 -17.35 11.69 -36.79
N ASP A 640 -17.92 12.88 -36.98
CA ASP A 640 -18.24 13.43 -38.31
C ASP A 640 -16.99 13.62 -39.20
N ARG A 641 -15.85 13.88 -38.59
CA ARG A 641 -14.55 13.99 -39.28
C ARG A 641 -13.88 12.63 -39.48
N GLY A 642 -14.55 11.52 -39.13
CA GLY A 642 -14.00 10.16 -39.22
C GLY A 642 -12.82 9.92 -38.28
N LYS A 643 -12.72 10.67 -37.20
CA LYS A 643 -11.62 10.57 -36.21
C LYS A 643 -11.90 9.47 -35.18
N LYS A 644 -10.89 8.66 -34.91
CA LYS A 644 -10.97 7.61 -33.89
C LYS A 644 -10.65 8.21 -32.52
N ILE A 645 -11.62 8.20 -31.59
CA ILE A 645 -11.41 8.62 -30.21
C ILE A 645 -10.56 7.56 -29.49
N LEU A 646 -9.44 7.98 -28.92
CA LEU A 646 -8.55 7.12 -28.15
C LEU A 646 -9.08 6.96 -26.71
N LYS A 647 -9.98 6.01 -26.49
CA LYS A 647 -10.70 5.81 -25.20
C LYS A 647 -9.78 5.63 -23.99
N ASN A 648 -8.60 5.03 -24.18
CA ASN A 648 -7.60 4.84 -23.13
C ASN A 648 -6.87 6.11 -22.72
N LEU A 649 -6.87 7.15 -23.56
CA LEU A 649 -6.27 8.46 -23.29
C LEU A 649 -7.32 9.54 -23.02
N SER A 650 -8.53 9.39 -23.55
CA SER A 650 -9.61 10.38 -23.47
C SER A 650 -10.34 10.30 -22.11
N ARG A 651 -10.79 11.46 -21.63
CA ARG A 651 -11.60 11.62 -20.42
C ARG A 651 -12.76 12.57 -20.76
N GLU A 652 -13.68 12.73 -19.80
CA GLU A 652 -14.89 13.56 -20.04
C GLU A 652 -14.58 14.99 -20.49
N SER A 653 -13.53 15.62 -19.96
CA SER A 653 -13.15 16.97 -20.32
C SER A 653 -12.05 17.08 -21.38
N ILE A 654 -11.37 15.99 -21.72
CA ILE A 654 -10.29 15.96 -22.72
C ILE A 654 -10.45 14.73 -23.62
N LEU A 655 -10.66 14.96 -24.92
CA LEU A 655 -10.74 13.93 -25.94
C LEU A 655 -9.47 13.95 -26.79
N TYR A 656 -8.77 12.81 -26.86
CA TYR A 656 -7.67 12.61 -27.78
C TYR A 656 -8.18 11.83 -29.00
N VAL A 657 -7.90 12.34 -30.19
CA VAL A 657 -8.35 11.72 -31.44
C VAL A 657 -7.17 11.52 -32.40
N LYS A 658 -7.30 10.50 -33.28
CA LYS A 658 -6.28 10.16 -34.27
C LYS A 658 -6.88 9.97 -35.65
#